data_5d622492f3c3e40cd452d1fbc17b84db
#
_entry.id   5d622492f3c3e40cd452d1fbc17b84db
#
_cell.length_a   1.000
_cell.length_b   1.000
_cell.length_c   1.000
_cell.angle_alpha   90.00
_cell.angle_beta   90.00
_cell.angle_gamma   90.00
#
_symmetry.space_group_name_H-M   'P 1'
#
loop_
_entity.id
_entity.type
_entity.pdbx_description
1 polymer ?
#
loop_
_entity_poly.entity_id
_entity_poly.type
_entity_poly.pdbx_seq_one_letter_code
_entity_poly.pdbx_strand_id
1 'polypeptide(L)'
;MAKQLNLLSTGQVITTALHTEMQRSYLEYAMSVIVGRALPDVRDGLKPVHRRILYAMHELGLVPDRPYRKCARVVGDVLGKYHPHGDQSVYDALVRLVQDFSSRYPLLAGHGNFGSVDNDPPAAMRYTETRLAPISHEGMLTEIGEETVEFVGNFDNSQQEPTVLPAQLPFLLLNGCSGIAVGMATNVPPHNLGEIVDGLIALIDNPDLSDEKLFELIPAPDFPTGGEIVGEAGIREAYTTGKGGILLRGVATLEEIPASRGSKRRTAIIITELPYQVNKAGWIEKVADLVNQGRLQGISDLRDESDREGMRVVIELKRDTNPQEILQHLYHQTALQMTFGAILLAIVDGQPRQLSLRQLLQEFLSFREQTLNRRYNYELGKAQSRVHLVEGLLKALSNLDEVIEILRQAPDGSTAKTNLCSQLNLSDVQGDAILAMPLRRLTSLEKQNLQQEFEQISQQISLLEQLLNDRRELLKALKKDLRSLKRKYNDPRRTKLAPITSDTRIQEDKGTRRQGAEVDEDNPKSKIQNPKLEQPAESAVLEFTQRGYVRRTQPSGRKSKGENGLHDNDFIIQTVLTDTEKDLLILTGGGKVYPVNVGEIPPITGRSPRGKPLITLLSSTAQAAQEVVVSRFLLPENLETRQMILVTKQGRIKRLSLEEFTNLTRRGITILKLKDDDELSFTQFTTPGEHLILASSGGRLLRFAVNDEQLPVMGRAAMGLQAFRLLKNQQMVGCVTVGKDDQLLLVTQEGYAKRMPASQLRAANRGDLGTQALKFASKTDNLAGMVMAMPSLRDATRSLLPRSGTAGYANASGEVALVTNKERVVRIPVETVPILGKDVKGESILQLNRDEKIITVAEVRS
;
A
#
# COMPACT_ATOMS: atom_id res chain seq x y z
N MET A 1 37.13 -41.68 -12.34
CA MET A 1 37.75 -40.46 -11.76
C MET A 1 37.00 -39.22 -12.30
N ALA A 2 36.08 -38.73 -11.52
CA ALA A 2 35.30 -37.51 -11.87
C ALA A 2 36.15 -36.29 -11.54
N LYS A 3 36.42 -35.46 -12.53
CA LYS A 3 36.99 -34.12 -12.34
C LYS A 3 35.91 -33.24 -11.70
N GLN A 4 36.03 -32.97 -10.40
CA GLN A 4 35.33 -31.87 -9.75
C GLN A 4 35.80 -30.56 -10.41
N LEU A 5 34.93 -29.92 -11.15
CA LEU A 5 35.12 -28.54 -11.59
C LEU A 5 35.05 -27.64 -10.38
N ASN A 6 36.20 -27.11 -9.96
CA ASN A 6 36.29 -26.00 -9.00
C ASN A 6 35.73 -24.72 -9.64
N LEU A 7 34.43 -24.48 -9.50
CA LEU A 7 33.75 -23.25 -9.95
C LEU A 7 33.94 -22.06 -8.98
N LEU A 8 34.75 -22.25 -7.90
CA LEU A 8 34.93 -21.23 -6.84
C LEU A 8 36.29 -20.51 -6.89
N SER A 9 37.11 -20.70 -7.93
CA SER A 9 38.49 -20.19 -7.91
C SER A 9 38.73 -18.85 -8.67
N THR A 10 37.69 -18.12 -9.10
CA THR A 10 37.88 -16.81 -9.80
C THR A 10 37.12 -15.65 -9.16
N GLY A 11 36.52 -15.81 -7.99
CA GLY A 11 35.91 -14.73 -7.24
C GLY A 11 36.91 -14.07 -6.30
N GLN A 12 37.20 -12.80 -6.49
CA GLN A 12 37.97 -12.02 -5.53
C GLN A 12 37.09 -11.79 -4.29
N VAL A 13 37.39 -12.47 -3.18
CA VAL A 13 36.69 -12.26 -1.91
C VAL A 13 37.20 -10.97 -1.28
N ILE A 14 36.39 -9.92 -1.31
CA ILE A 14 36.67 -8.65 -0.65
C ILE A 14 36.01 -8.67 0.72
N THR A 15 36.79 -8.58 1.80
CA THR A 15 36.27 -8.43 3.16
C THR A 15 35.75 -7.02 3.37
N THR A 16 34.46 -6.85 3.50
CA THR A 16 33.80 -5.57 3.79
C THR A 16 33.25 -5.56 5.21
N ALA A 17 33.37 -4.47 5.94
CA ALA A 17 32.76 -4.34 7.25
C ALA A 17 31.23 -4.41 7.13
N LEU A 18 30.57 -5.20 7.97
CA LEU A 18 29.12 -5.43 7.90
C LEU A 18 28.30 -4.13 7.86
N HIS A 19 28.68 -3.14 8.70
CA HIS A 19 28.00 -1.84 8.72
C HIS A 19 28.09 -1.09 7.38
N THR A 20 29.21 -1.17 6.68
CA THR A 20 29.43 -0.53 5.36
C THR A 20 28.58 -1.19 4.30
N GLU A 21 28.51 -2.52 4.30
CA GLU A 21 27.65 -3.27 3.38
C GLU A 21 26.16 -3.01 3.64
N MET A 22 25.75 -2.97 4.91
CA MET A 22 24.38 -2.62 5.27
C MET A 22 24.02 -1.19 4.84
N GLN A 23 24.92 -0.21 5.07
CA GLN A 23 24.69 1.17 4.61
C GLN A 23 24.54 1.25 3.09
N ARG A 24 25.39 0.55 2.35
CA ARG A 24 25.34 0.51 0.89
C ARG A 24 24.04 -0.13 0.41
N SER A 25 23.70 -1.32 0.91
CA SER A 25 22.48 -2.04 0.54
C SER A 25 21.22 -1.26 0.89
N TYR A 26 21.21 -0.58 2.06
CA TYR A 26 20.10 0.27 2.44
C TYR A 26 19.95 1.51 1.53
N LEU A 27 21.08 2.12 1.14
CA LEU A 27 21.09 3.25 0.21
C LEU A 27 20.58 2.82 -1.18
N GLU A 28 21.05 1.68 -1.68
CA GLU A 28 20.61 1.11 -2.95
C GLU A 28 19.09 0.80 -2.92
N TYR A 29 18.62 0.20 -1.86
CA TYR A 29 17.19 -0.04 -1.64
C TYR A 29 16.39 1.27 -1.58
N ALA A 30 16.85 2.25 -0.79
CA ALA A 30 16.19 3.55 -0.65
C ALA A 30 16.10 4.26 -2.01
N MET A 31 17.20 4.29 -2.78
CA MET A 31 17.21 4.86 -4.14
C MET A 31 16.27 4.13 -5.08
N SER A 32 16.23 2.80 -5.05
CA SER A 32 15.30 1.99 -5.84
C SER A 32 13.84 2.32 -5.51
N VAL A 33 13.50 2.47 -4.22
CA VAL A 33 12.12 2.83 -3.79
C VAL A 33 11.77 4.27 -4.18
N ILE A 34 12.72 5.21 -4.04
CA ILE A 34 12.52 6.62 -4.35
C ILE A 34 12.30 6.82 -5.85
N VAL A 35 13.26 6.39 -6.67
CA VAL A 35 13.27 6.65 -8.13
C VAL A 35 12.41 5.62 -8.87
N GLY A 36 12.50 4.34 -8.49
CA GLY A 36 11.88 3.23 -9.23
C GLY A 36 10.44 2.86 -8.80
N ARG A 37 9.86 3.51 -7.77
CA ARG A 37 8.55 3.06 -7.25
C ARG A 37 7.60 4.16 -6.78
N ALA A 38 8.06 5.01 -5.84
CA ALA A 38 7.14 5.82 -5.04
C ALA A 38 6.86 7.21 -5.58
N LEU A 39 7.87 7.84 -6.20
CA LEU A 39 7.78 9.22 -6.67
C LEU A 39 7.46 9.30 -8.17
N PRO A 40 6.72 10.34 -8.59
CA PRO A 40 6.45 10.61 -10.00
C PRO A 40 7.64 11.31 -10.66
N ASP A 41 7.83 11.08 -11.96
CA ASP A 41 8.72 11.90 -12.78
C ASP A 41 8.03 13.24 -13.11
N VAL A 42 8.77 14.35 -13.04
CA VAL A 42 8.21 15.69 -13.28
C VAL A 42 7.71 15.87 -14.72
N ARG A 43 8.31 15.15 -15.68
CA ARG A 43 8.08 15.27 -17.12
C ARG A 43 6.74 14.71 -17.56
N ASP A 44 6.38 13.49 -17.12
CA ASP A 44 5.12 12.83 -17.47
C ASP A 44 4.14 12.68 -16.30
N GLY A 45 4.57 12.99 -15.07
CA GLY A 45 3.74 12.92 -13.88
C GLY A 45 3.43 11.51 -13.39
N LEU A 46 4.12 10.49 -13.92
CA LEU A 46 3.79 9.10 -13.68
C LEU A 46 4.82 8.41 -12.77
N LYS A 47 4.32 7.50 -11.96
CA LYS A 47 5.15 6.47 -11.33
C LYS A 47 5.47 5.38 -12.36
N PRO A 48 6.57 4.62 -12.19
CA PRO A 48 6.94 3.56 -13.14
C PRO A 48 5.82 2.56 -13.45
N VAL A 49 5.03 2.15 -12.44
CA VAL A 49 3.91 1.22 -12.65
C VAL A 49 2.82 1.81 -13.55
N HIS A 50 2.48 3.09 -13.39
CA HIS A 50 1.48 3.77 -14.22
C HIS A 50 1.97 3.89 -15.67
N ARG A 51 3.24 4.29 -15.85
CA ARG A 51 3.88 4.40 -17.17
C ARG A 51 3.86 3.06 -17.91
N ARG A 52 4.23 1.99 -17.23
CA ARG A 52 4.23 0.62 -17.78
C ARG A 52 2.84 0.14 -18.16
N ILE A 53 1.80 0.47 -17.36
CA ILE A 53 0.40 0.16 -17.70
C ILE A 53 -0.01 0.87 -18.98
N LEU A 54 0.22 2.17 -19.10
CA LEU A 54 -0.17 2.95 -20.28
C LEU A 54 0.60 2.50 -21.53
N TYR A 55 1.91 2.24 -21.40
CA TYR A 55 2.73 1.74 -22.49
C TYR A 55 2.32 0.35 -22.96
N ALA A 56 2.09 -0.59 -22.04
CA ALA A 56 1.61 -1.92 -22.37
C ALA A 56 0.24 -1.87 -23.09
N MET A 57 -0.66 -0.98 -22.66
CA MET A 57 -1.95 -0.79 -23.33
C MET A 57 -1.80 -0.20 -24.73
N HIS A 58 -0.85 0.68 -24.95
CA HIS A 58 -0.49 1.21 -26.26
C HIS A 58 0.01 0.09 -27.18
N GLU A 59 0.96 -0.72 -26.72
CA GLU A 59 1.49 -1.88 -27.45
C GLU A 59 0.40 -2.91 -27.81
N LEU A 60 -0.57 -3.11 -26.91
CA LEU A 60 -1.73 -3.97 -27.13
C LEU A 60 -2.75 -3.35 -28.11
N GLY A 61 -2.54 -2.12 -28.58
CA GLY A 61 -3.45 -1.40 -29.46
C GLY A 61 -4.80 -1.09 -28.81
N LEU A 62 -4.84 -0.88 -27.47
CA LEU A 62 -6.07 -0.57 -26.72
C LEU A 62 -6.40 0.91 -26.75
N VAL A 63 -6.39 1.49 -27.96
CA VAL A 63 -6.69 2.90 -28.21
C VAL A 63 -8.21 3.21 -28.05
N PRO A 64 -8.59 4.50 -27.92
CA PRO A 64 -9.98 4.87 -27.62
C PRO A 64 -11.03 4.34 -28.58
N ASP A 65 -10.68 4.17 -29.86
CA ASP A 65 -11.60 3.71 -30.91
C ASP A 65 -11.71 2.17 -31.00
N ARG A 66 -10.95 1.45 -30.20
CA ARG A 66 -10.97 -0.02 -30.17
C ARG A 66 -11.86 -0.55 -29.03
N PRO A 67 -12.37 -1.78 -29.15
CA PRO A 67 -13.16 -2.41 -28.08
C PRO A 67 -12.40 -2.54 -26.77
N TYR A 68 -13.12 -2.45 -25.66
CA TYR A 68 -12.59 -2.73 -24.33
C TYR A 68 -12.02 -4.15 -24.22
N ARG A 69 -11.03 -4.33 -23.37
CA ARG A 69 -10.43 -5.64 -23.06
C ARG A 69 -10.39 -5.86 -21.55
N LYS A 70 -10.45 -7.14 -21.15
CA LYS A 70 -10.37 -7.53 -19.72
C LYS A 70 -9.11 -6.99 -19.07
N CYS A 71 -9.26 -6.36 -17.89
CA CYS A 71 -8.12 -5.84 -17.10
C CYS A 71 -7.08 -6.93 -16.80
N ALA A 72 -7.52 -8.18 -16.60
CA ALA A 72 -6.62 -9.32 -16.40
C ALA A 72 -5.62 -9.52 -17.54
N ARG A 73 -5.99 -9.21 -18.80
CA ARG A 73 -5.08 -9.28 -19.94
C ARG A 73 -4.00 -8.19 -19.85
N VAL A 74 -4.41 -6.97 -19.54
CA VAL A 74 -3.48 -5.84 -19.38
C VAL A 74 -2.50 -6.10 -18.23
N VAL A 75 -3.02 -6.54 -17.08
CA VAL A 75 -2.21 -6.90 -15.91
C VAL A 75 -1.21 -8.01 -16.25
N GLY A 76 -1.66 -9.06 -16.95
CA GLY A 76 -0.77 -10.15 -17.38
C GLY A 76 0.34 -9.69 -18.31
N ASP A 77 0.05 -8.81 -19.26
CA ASP A 77 1.05 -8.27 -20.19
C ASP A 77 2.08 -7.36 -19.49
N VAL A 78 1.61 -6.50 -18.57
CA VAL A 78 2.47 -5.64 -17.73
C VAL A 78 3.42 -6.47 -16.87
N LEU A 79 2.90 -7.52 -16.21
CA LEU A 79 3.71 -8.41 -15.35
C LEU A 79 4.74 -9.18 -16.16
N GLY A 80 4.33 -9.72 -17.30
CA GLY A 80 5.19 -10.55 -18.14
C GLY A 80 6.30 -9.78 -18.83
N LYS A 81 6.07 -8.51 -19.18
CA LYS A 81 7.03 -7.73 -20.00
C LYS A 81 7.78 -6.66 -19.22
N TYR A 82 7.15 -5.98 -18.25
CA TYR A 82 7.70 -4.73 -17.73
C TYR A 82 7.83 -4.66 -16.21
N HIS A 83 6.92 -5.29 -15.46
CA HIS A 83 6.79 -5.03 -14.01
C HIS A 83 6.67 -6.33 -13.20
N PRO A 84 7.79 -7.00 -12.82
CA PRO A 84 7.77 -8.32 -12.17
C PRO A 84 7.40 -8.25 -10.68
N HIS A 85 6.20 -7.77 -10.36
CA HIS A 85 5.64 -7.63 -9.01
C HIS A 85 4.26 -8.29 -8.91
N GLY A 86 3.60 -8.19 -7.75
CA GLY A 86 2.28 -8.80 -7.54
C GLY A 86 1.20 -8.24 -8.48
N ASP A 87 0.35 -9.11 -9.02
CA ASP A 87 -0.76 -8.79 -9.92
C ASP A 87 -1.77 -7.81 -9.31
N GLN A 88 -2.06 -7.96 -8.01
CA GLN A 88 -2.97 -7.07 -7.30
C GLN A 88 -2.45 -5.63 -7.26
N SER A 89 -1.14 -5.43 -7.10
CA SER A 89 -0.57 -4.07 -7.06
C SER A 89 -0.69 -3.35 -8.41
N VAL A 90 -0.53 -4.08 -9.52
CA VAL A 90 -0.72 -3.54 -10.88
C VAL A 90 -2.20 -3.26 -11.14
N TYR A 91 -3.09 -4.17 -10.70
CA TYR A 91 -4.52 -3.97 -10.85
C TYR A 91 -5.02 -2.77 -10.04
N ASP A 92 -4.59 -2.61 -8.80
CA ASP A 92 -4.96 -1.47 -7.95
C ASP A 92 -4.49 -0.13 -8.56
N ALA A 93 -3.30 -0.11 -9.17
CA ALA A 93 -2.80 1.06 -9.90
C ALA A 93 -3.67 1.35 -11.14
N LEU A 94 -4.00 0.33 -11.92
CA LEU A 94 -4.89 0.44 -13.09
C LEU A 94 -6.27 0.98 -12.70
N VAL A 95 -6.87 0.44 -11.62
CA VAL A 95 -8.18 0.88 -11.11
C VAL A 95 -8.18 2.38 -10.81
N ARG A 96 -7.14 2.90 -10.14
CA ARG A 96 -7.04 4.34 -9.82
C ARG A 96 -6.97 5.23 -11.06
N LEU A 97 -6.38 4.74 -12.16
CA LEU A 97 -6.32 5.48 -13.43
C LEU A 97 -7.68 5.55 -14.15
N VAL A 98 -8.64 4.67 -13.79
CA VAL A 98 -10.01 4.66 -14.32
C VAL A 98 -10.95 5.52 -13.48
N GLN A 99 -10.73 5.61 -12.14
CA GLN A 99 -11.66 6.24 -11.20
C GLN A 99 -11.71 7.76 -11.38
N ASP A 100 -12.88 8.32 -11.66
CA ASP A 100 -13.15 9.76 -11.85
C ASP A 100 -13.20 10.55 -10.52
N PHE A 101 -13.38 9.87 -9.39
CA PHE A 101 -13.28 10.43 -8.05
C PHE A 101 -11.86 10.38 -7.47
N SER A 102 -10.94 9.63 -8.10
CA SER A 102 -9.53 9.55 -7.70
C SER A 102 -8.64 10.40 -8.60
N SER A 103 -8.93 10.49 -9.90
CA SER A 103 -8.18 11.23 -10.91
C SER A 103 -9.02 12.35 -11.49
N ARG A 104 -8.48 13.57 -11.54
CA ARG A 104 -9.20 14.72 -12.11
C ARG A 104 -9.46 14.55 -13.60
N TYR A 105 -8.51 13.94 -14.30
CA TYR A 105 -8.58 13.54 -15.72
C TYR A 105 -8.19 12.07 -15.83
N PRO A 106 -9.15 11.12 -15.75
CA PRO A 106 -8.87 9.70 -15.85
C PRO A 106 -8.10 9.34 -17.12
N LEU A 107 -7.01 8.60 -16.98
CA LEU A 107 -6.15 8.20 -18.08
C LEU A 107 -6.65 6.95 -18.80
N LEU A 108 -7.52 6.20 -18.15
CA LEU A 108 -8.13 4.99 -18.68
C LEU A 108 -9.66 5.11 -18.68
N ALA A 109 -10.29 4.55 -19.70
CA ALA A 109 -11.73 4.33 -19.72
C ALA A 109 -12.04 2.90 -19.25
N GLY A 110 -13.02 2.74 -18.38
CA GLY A 110 -13.39 1.47 -17.78
C GLY A 110 -14.82 1.07 -18.06
N HIS A 111 -15.07 -0.25 -18.10
CA HIS A 111 -16.38 -0.84 -18.16
C HIS A 111 -16.52 -1.93 -17.10
N GLY A 112 -17.48 -1.79 -16.20
CA GLY A 112 -17.68 -2.64 -15.02
C GLY A 112 -17.55 -1.85 -13.71
N ASN A 113 -17.43 -2.56 -12.59
CA ASN A 113 -17.31 -1.94 -11.27
C ASN A 113 -15.83 -1.73 -10.91
N PHE A 114 -15.40 -0.48 -10.85
CA PHE A 114 -14.06 -0.04 -10.42
C PHE A 114 -14.04 0.54 -9.01
N GLY A 115 -15.05 0.26 -8.18
CA GLY A 115 -15.18 0.80 -6.83
C GLY A 115 -16.06 2.05 -6.77
N SER A 116 -16.24 2.58 -5.57
CA SER A 116 -17.07 3.76 -5.33
C SER A 116 -16.45 4.70 -4.30
N VAL A 117 -17.05 5.89 -4.14
CA VAL A 117 -16.69 6.87 -3.10
C VAL A 117 -16.96 6.31 -1.69
N ASP A 118 -17.80 5.27 -1.57
CA ASP A 118 -18.07 4.55 -0.33
C ASP A 118 -16.97 3.55 0.06
N ASN A 119 -15.87 3.53 -0.71
CA ASN A 119 -14.76 2.61 -0.54
C ASN A 119 -15.13 1.14 -0.80
N ASP A 120 -16.16 0.91 -1.64
CA ASP A 120 -16.41 -0.42 -2.14
C ASP A 120 -15.20 -0.89 -2.97
N PRO A 121 -14.78 -2.14 -2.82
CA PRO A 121 -13.67 -2.67 -3.62
C PRO A 121 -14.07 -2.81 -5.08
N PRO A 122 -13.13 -2.65 -6.02
CA PRO A 122 -13.39 -2.96 -7.42
C PRO A 122 -13.69 -4.44 -7.60
N ALA A 123 -14.45 -4.78 -8.61
CA ALA A 123 -14.66 -6.17 -9.01
C ALA A 123 -13.32 -6.80 -9.43
N ALA A 124 -13.18 -8.13 -9.31
CA ALA A 124 -11.96 -8.80 -9.72
C ALA A 124 -11.63 -8.53 -11.21
N MET A 125 -10.35 -8.42 -11.56
CA MET A 125 -9.82 -8.01 -12.86
C MET A 125 -10.32 -8.84 -14.05
N ARG A 126 -10.85 -10.05 -13.80
CA ARG A 126 -11.47 -10.90 -14.82
C ARG A 126 -12.87 -10.42 -15.26
N TYR A 127 -13.52 -9.57 -14.47
CA TYR A 127 -14.84 -9.01 -14.77
C TYR A 127 -14.76 -7.60 -15.37
N THR A 128 -13.82 -6.77 -14.91
CA THR A 128 -13.63 -5.40 -15.40
C THR A 128 -12.92 -5.36 -16.74
N GLU A 129 -13.23 -4.33 -17.53
CA GLU A 129 -12.65 -4.09 -18.85
C GLU A 129 -12.13 -2.68 -18.95
N THR A 130 -11.08 -2.48 -19.74
CA THR A 130 -10.43 -1.17 -19.89
C THR A 130 -9.90 -0.93 -21.30
N ARG A 131 -9.68 0.34 -21.61
CA ARG A 131 -8.95 0.86 -22.77
C ARG A 131 -8.37 2.23 -22.43
N LEU A 132 -7.48 2.77 -23.25
CA LEU A 132 -6.94 4.12 -23.07
C LEU A 132 -8.06 5.16 -23.20
N ALA A 133 -8.04 6.18 -22.35
CA ALA A 133 -8.89 7.34 -22.51
C ALA A 133 -8.36 8.24 -23.64
N PRO A 134 -9.21 9.04 -24.33
CA PRO A 134 -8.74 9.94 -25.39
C PRO A 134 -7.63 10.89 -24.94
N ILE A 135 -7.73 11.44 -23.73
CA ILE A 135 -6.73 12.38 -23.18
C ILE A 135 -5.36 11.71 -22.95
N SER A 136 -5.31 10.46 -22.53
CA SER A 136 -4.05 9.74 -22.35
C SER A 136 -3.43 9.33 -23.68
N HIS A 137 -4.26 8.88 -24.63
CA HIS A 137 -3.77 8.50 -25.95
C HIS A 137 -3.17 9.69 -26.69
N GLU A 138 -3.91 10.79 -26.80
CA GLU A 138 -3.44 11.99 -27.49
C GLU A 138 -2.40 12.76 -26.68
N GLY A 139 -2.59 12.90 -25.38
CA GLY A 139 -1.72 13.70 -24.52
C GLY A 139 -0.44 13.05 -24.04
N MET A 140 -0.25 11.73 -24.27
CA MET A 140 0.94 11.01 -23.76
C MET A 140 1.55 10.00 -24.73
N LEU A 141 0.80 9.45 -25.70
CA LEU A 141 1.21 8.23 -26.39
C LEU A 141 1.33 8.40 -27.91
N THR A 142 0.72 9.40 -28.51
CA THR A 142 0.73 9.58 -29.99
C THR A 142 2.12 9.79 -30.57
N GLU A 143 3.03 10.38 -29.81
CA GLU A 143 4.39 10.72 -30.28
C GLU A 143 5.43 9.66 -29.85
N ILE A 144 5.06 8.57 -29.18
CA ILE A 144 6.00 7.63 -28.56
C ILE A 144 6.87 6.86 -29.59
N GLY A 145 6.38 6.67 -30.80
CA GLY A 145 7.10 6.00 -31.87
C GLY A 145 8.04 6.89 -32.72
N GLU A 146 8.23 8.14 -32.33
CA GLU A 146 8.94 9.18 -33.12
C GLU A 146 10.31 9.52 -32.54
N GLU A 147 10.95 8.61 -31.83
CA GLU A 147 12.24 8.79 -31.14
C GLU A 147 12.26 9.98 -30.16
N THR A 148 11.09 10.39 -29.70
CA THR A 148 10.88 11.56 -28.84
C THR A 148 11.42 11.39 -27.43
N VAL A 149 11.50 10.14 -26.97
CA VAL A 149 11.95 9.75 -25.63
C VAL A 149 12.98 8.62 -25.71
N GLU A 150 13.69 8.40 -24.60
CA GLU A 150 14.67 7.33 -24.50
C GLU A 150 14.01 6.02 -24.06
N PHE A 151 14.51 4.92 -24.63
CA PHE A 151 14.12 3.57 -24.27
C PHE A 151 15.26 2.85 -23.58
N VAL A 152 14.92 2.02 -22.61
CA VAL A 152 15.86 1.18 -21.86
C VAL A 152 15.37 -0.27 -21.87
N GLY A 153 16.30 -1.21 -21.66
CA GLY A 153 15.91 -2.60 -21.49
C GLY A 153 15.00 -2.77 -20.25
N ASN A 154 14.01 -3.66 -20.37
CA ASN A 154 13.19 -4.06 -19.23
C ASN A 154 14.02 -4.89 -18.21
N PHE A 155 13.39 -5.41 -17.17
CA PHE A 155 14.04 -6.13 -16.06
C PHE A 155 14.87 -7.36 -16.49
N ASP A 156 14.59 -8.00 -17.63
CA ASP A 156 15.30 -9.15 -18.18
C ASP A 156 15.99 -8.88 -19.53
N ASN A 157 16.00 -7.63 -20.00
CA ASN A 157 16.52 -7.18 -21.30
C ASN A 157 15.87 -7.87 -22.52
N SER A 158 14.70 -8.48 -22.38
CA SER A 158 13.97 -9.10 -23.49
C SER A 158 13.15 -8.11 -24.30
N GLN A 159 12.76 -6.98 -23.71
CA GLN A 159 11.93 -5.92 -24.30
C GLN A 159 12.54 -4.56 -23.96
N GLN A 160 12.08 -3.53 -24.66
CA GLN A 160 12.42 -2.15 -24.33
C GLN A 160 11.20 -1.43 -23.75
N GLU A 161 11.43 -0.58 -22.77
CA GLU A 161 10.41 0.28 -22.18
C GLU A 161 10.86 1.76 -22.20
N PRO A 162 9.93 2.72 -22.35
CA PRO A 162 10.29 4.14 -22.34
C PRO A 162 10.64 4.59 -20.91
N THR A 163 11.71 5.38 -20.78
CA THR A 163 12.09 5.99 -19.50
C THR A 163 11.05 6.99 -19.01
N VAL A 164 10.38 7.67 -19.94
CA VAL A 164 9.32 8.65 -19.72
C VAL A 164 8.38 8.64 -20.94
N LEU A 165 7.10 8.95 -20.77
CA LEU A 165 6.20 9.14 -21.90
C LEU A 165 6.32 10.56 -22.47
N PRO A 166 6.13 10.77 -23.80
CA PRO A 166 6.21 12.09 -24.43
C PRO A 166 4.95 12.93 -24.14
N ALA A 167 4.76 13.25 -22.85
CA ALA A 167 3.58 13.98 -22.38
C ALA A 167 3.48 15.38 -22.99
N GLN A 168 2.32 15.68 -23.57
CA GLN A 168 2.01 16.99 -24.17
C GLN A 168 1.33 17.95 -23.17
N LEU A 169 0.92 17.44 -21.99
CA LEU A 169 0.31 18.17 -20.88
C LEU A 169 1.03 17.78 -19.58
N PRO A 170 1.11 18.69 -18.59
CA PRO A 170 1.79 18.40 -17.31
C PRO A 170 0.87 17.57 -16.39
N PHE A 171 0.77 16.27 -16.66
CA PHE A 171 -0.13 15.37 -15.95
C PHE A 171 0.16 15.26 -14.44
N LEU A 172 1.38 15.57 -14.01
CA LEU A 172 1.68 15.70 -12.58
C LEU A 172 0.82 16.75 -11.90
N LEU A 173 0.63 17.91 -12.52
CA LEU A 173 -0.24 18.97 -12.00
C LEU A 173 -1.72 18.68 -12.28
N LEU A 174 -2.07 18.08 -13.42
CA LEU A 174 -3.45 17.81 -13.79
C LEU A 174 -4.13 16.77 -12.89
N ASN A 175 -3.45 15.67 -12.60
CA ASN A 175 -4.01 14.58 -11.80
C ASN A 175 -3.46 14.51 -10.37
N GLY A 176 -2.39 15.26 -10.10
CA GLY A 176 -1.67 15.12 -8.85
C GLY A 176 -1.00 13.77 -8.69
N CYS A 177 -0.33 13.57 -7.57
CA CYS A 177 0.27 12.30 -7.20
C CYS A 177 0.48 12.24 -5.70
N SER A 178 0.18 11.12 -5.06
CA SER A 178 0.54 10.85 -3.68
C SER A 178 1.46 9.63 -3.59
N GLY A 179 2.50 9.68 -2.76
CA GLY A 179 3.43 8.57 -2.61
C GLY A 179 4.30 8.71 -1.37
N ILE A 180 4.64 7.58 -0.77
CA ILE A 180 5.51 7.50 0.40
C ILE A 180 6.76 6.73 0.00
N ALA A 181 7.91 7.37 0.08
CA ALA A 181 9.23 6.79 -0.16
C ALA A 181 10.02 6.70 1.15
N VAL A 182 11.25 6.22 1.07
CA VAL A 182 12.14 6.18 2.24
C VAL A 182 12.58 7.59 2.60
N GLY A 183 12.23 8.06 3.79
CA GLY A 183 12.60 9.38 4.31
C GLY A 183 11.90 10.58 3.67
N MET A 184 11.00 10.38 2.70
CA MET A 184 10.28 11.47 2.03
C MET A 184 8.91 11.04 1.51
N ALA A 185 8.03 12.01 1.30
CA ALA A 185 6.70 11.76 0.73
C ALA A 185 6.36 12.85 -0.29
N THR A 186 5.55 12.49 -1.28
CA THR A 186 4.95 13.43 -2.24
C THR A 186 3.44 13.43 -2.07
N ASN A 187 2.83 14.61 -2.22
CA ASN A 187 1.38 14.78 -2.22
C ASN A 187 1.01 16.01 -3.07
N VAL A 188 1.13 15.84 -4.39
CA VAL A 188 0.82 16.91 -5.36
C VAL A 188 -0.68 16.97 -5.58
N PRO A 189 -1.33 18.12 -5.35
CA PRO A 189 -2.76 18.27 -5.61
C PRO A 189 -3.05 18.37 -7.11
N PRO A 190 -4.22 17.89 -7.59
CA PRO A 190 -4.65 18.05 -8.97
C PRO A 190 -5.11 19.49 -9.26
N HIS A 191 -5.07 19.89 -10.56
CA HIS A 191 -5.43 21.24 -11.02
C HIS A 191 -6.30 21.20 -12.28
N ASN A 192 -6.96 22.33 -12.55
CA ASN A 192 -7.76 22.50 -13.77
C ASN A 192 -6.88 22.62 -15.01
N LEU A 193 -7.21 21.88 -16.07
CA LEU A 193 -6.44 21.86 -17.32
C LEU A 193 -6.39 23.24 -18.00
N GLY A 194 -7.52 23.95 -18.02
CA GLY A 194 -7.59 25.26 -18.65
C GLY A 194 -6.68 26.27 -17.99
N GLU A 195 -6.64 26.28 -16.65
CA GLU A 195 -5.81 27.19 -15.86
C GLU A 195 -4.32 26.86 -16.01
N ILE A 196 -3.96 25.58 -15.95
CA ILE A 196 -2.57 25.14 -16.16
C ILE A 196 -2.06 25.50 -17.55
N VAL A 197 -2.88 25.28 -18.59
CA VAL A 197 -2.49 25.66 -19.97
C VAL A 197 -2.36 27.16 -20.13
N ASP A 198 -3.23 27.97 -19.52
CA ASP A 198 -3.11 29.43 -19.53
C ASP A 198 -1.84 29.90 -18.84
N GLY A 199 -1.49 29.31 -17.69
CA GLY A 199 -0.24 29.55 -16.99
C GLY A 199 0.99 29.19 -17.83
N LEU A 200 0.99 28.02 -18.51
CA LEU A 200 2.07 27.62 -19.44
C LEU A 200 2.23 28.61 -20.60
N ILE A 201 1.11 29.01 -21.23
CA ILE A 201 1.14 29.97 -22.35
C ILE A 201 1.69 31.32 -21.87
N ALA A 202 1.26 31.78 -20.69
CA ALA A 202 1.75 33.02 -20.10
C ALA A 202 3.26 32.99 -19.81
N LEU A 203 3.79 31.85 -19.32
CA LEU A 203 5.24 31.66 -19.11
C LEU A 203 6.03 31.56 -20.42
N ILE A 204 5.44 31.01 -21.49
CA ILE A 204 6.05 30.99 -22.83
C ILE A 204 6.13 32.43 -23.39
N ASP A 205 5.07 33.22 -23.18
CA ASP A 205 5.02 34.61 -23.68
C ASP A 205 5.91 35.56 -22.86
N ASN A 206 6.00 35.34 -21.57
CA ASN A 206 6.83 36.12 -20.65
C ASN A 206 7.50 35.19 -19.61
N PRO A 207 8.75 34.71 -19.85
CA PRO A 207 9.47 33.87 -18.90
C PRO A 207 9.68 34.49 -17.51
N ASP A 208 9.74 35.82 -17.44
CA ASP A 208 9.92 36.61 -16.20
C ASP A 208 8.57 37.04 -15.56
N LEU A 209 7.47 36.39 -15.92
CA LEU A 209 6.16 36.63 -15.31
C LEU A 209 6.25 36.52 -13.80
N SER A 210 5.70 37.47 -13.03
CA SER A 210 5.72 37.39 -11.55
C SER A 210 4.85 36.24 -11.03
N ASP A 211 5.18 35.74 -9.83
CA ASP A 211 4.44 34.62 -9.21
C ASP A 211 2.99 35.01 -8.92
N GLU A 212 2.73 36.29 -8.56
CA GLU A 212 1.37 36.78 -8.31
C GLU A 212 0.49 36.65 -9.55
N LYS A 213 0.98 37.05 -10.73
CA LYS A 213 0.24 36.91 -11.99
C LYS A 213 0.07 35.43 -12.38
N LEU A 214 1.05 34.58 -12.08
CA LEU A 214 0.91 33.15 -12.32
C LEU A 214 -0.18 32.55 -11.41
N PHE A 215 -0.26 32.98 -10.16
CA PHE A 215 -1.27 32.50 -9.20
C PHE A 215 -2.68 33.08 -9.50
N GLU A 216 -2.78 34.21 -10.18
CA GLU A 216 -4.05 34.69 -10.74
C GLU A 216 -4.58 33.76 -11.84
N LEU A 217 -3.69 33.20 -12.68
CA LEU A 217 -4.06 32.25 -13.74
C LEU A 217 -4.33 30.86 -13.22
N ILE A 218 -3.63 30.45 -12.14
CA ILE A 218 -3.75 29.14 -11.48
C ILE A 218 -4.07 29.39 -10.00
N PRO A 219 -5.32 29.76 -9.67
CA PRO A 219 -5.66 30.29 -8.35
C PRO A 219 -5.58 29.23 -7.24
N ALA A 220 -5.84 27.96 -7.54
CA ALA A 220 -5.84 26.89 -6.56
C ALA A 220 -5.89 25.51 -7.22
N PRO A 221 -5.63 24.43 -6.46
CA PRO A 221 -5.95 23.06 -6.88
C PRO A 221 -7.42 22.89 -7.25
N ASP A 222 -7.71 21.88 -8.10
CA ASP A 222 -9.04 21.53 -8.55
C ASP A 222 -9.27 20.01 -8.35
N PHE A 223 -9.92 19.66 -7.26
CA PHE A 223 -10.09 18.27 -6.85
C PHE A 223 -11.21 17.55 -7.61
N PRO A 224 -11.07 16.26 -7.93
CA PRO A 224 -12.08 15.51 -8.68
C PRO A 224 -13.43 15.44 -7.97
N THR A 225 -13.46 15.41 -6.64
CA THR A 225 -14.68 15.36 -5.81
C THR A 225 -15.29 16.72 -5.51
N GLY A 226 -14.78 17.82 -6.09
CA GLY A 226 -15.24 19.17 -5.83
C GLY A 226 -14.81 19.69 -4.46
N GLY A 227 -15.76 20.15 -3.66
CA GLY A 227 -15.52 20.77 -2.36
C GLY A 227 -15.19 22.25 -2.44
N GLU A 228 -14.85 22.82 -1.29
CA GLU A 228 -14.46 24.23 -1.16
C GLU A 228 -13.07 24.35 -0.55
N ILE A 229 -12.22 25.19 -1.12
CA ILE A 229 -10.95 25.59 -0.50
C ILE A 229 -11.20 26.88 0.28
N VAL A 230 -10.78 26.87 1.54
CA VAL A 230 -11.00 28.01 2.45
C VAL A 230 -9.69 28.72 2.72
N GLY A 231 -9.58 29.97 2.28
CA GLY A 231 -8.38 30.79 2.43
C GLY A 231 -7.31 30.54 1.38
N GLU A 232 -6.42 31.52 1.19
CA GLU A 232 -5.37 31.50 0.16
C GLU A 232 -3.97 31.21 0.73
N ALA A 233 -3.75 31.39 2.05
CA ALA A 233 -2.42 31.34 2.65
C ALA A 233 -1.73 30.00 2.40
N GLY A 234 -2.41 28.87 2.62
CA GLY A 234 -1.85 27.54 2.42
C GLY A 234 -1.59 27.22 0.95
N ILE A 235 -2.38 27.78 0.01
CA ILE A 235 -2.14 27.66 -1.44
C ILE A 235 -0.87 28.40 -1.82
N ARG A 236 -0.74 29.67 -1.39
CA ARG A 236 0.44 30.50 -1.67
C ARG A 236 1.71 29.90 -1.11
N GLU A 237 1.65 29.38 0.13
CA GLU A 237 2.77 28.64 0.72
C GLU A 237 3.15 27.42 -0.12
N ALA A 238 2.18 26.57 -0.50
CA ALA A 238 2.43 25.40 -1.34
C ALA A 238 3.04 25.75 -2.71
N TYR A 239 2.54 26.80 -3.35
CA TYR A 239 2.98 27.21 -4.69
C TYR A 239 4.36 27.87 -4.69
N THR A 240 4.73 28.58 -3.63
CA THR A 240 6.05 29.23 -3.52
C THR A 240 7.13 28.30 -2.99
N THR A 241 6.84 27.52 -1.95
CA THR A 241 7.85 26.71 -1.26
C THR A 241 7.83 25.22 -1.65
N GLY A 242 6.79 24.78 -2.37
CA GLY A 242 6.54 23.37 -2.67
C GLY A 242 5.94 22.60 -1.50
N LYS A 243 5.54 23.26 -0.39
CA LYS A 243 4.89 22.62 0.76
C LYS A 243 3.94 23.60 1.42
N GLY A 244 2.70 23.14 1.74
CA GLY A 244 1.70 23.97 2.40
C GLY A 244 0.48 23.18 2.82
N GLY A 245 -0.31 23.74 3.73
CA GLY A 245 -1.57 23.17 4.23
C GLY A 245 -2.79 23.83 3.61
N ILE A 246 -3.49 23.14 2.70
CA ILE A 246 -4.67 23.66 2.02
C ILE A 246 -5.92 23.18 2.76
N LEU A 247 -6.72 24.10 3.28
CA LEU A 247 -7.93 23.79 4.03
C LEU A 247 -9.07 23.48 3.06
N LEU A 248 -9.53 22.21 3.08
CA LEU A 248 -10.64 21.71 2.28
C LEU A 248 -11.89 21.54 3.13
N ARG A 249 -13.04 21.87 2.55
CA ARG A 249 -14.35 21.77 3.16
C ARG A 249 -15.33 21.10 2.20
N GLY A 250 -16.21 20.25 2.71
CA GLY A 250 -17.33 19.71 1.93
C GLY A 250 -18.40 20.78 1.69
N VAL A 251 -19.16 20.62 0.61
CA VAL A 251 -20.27 21.53 0.27
C VAL A 251 -21.52 21.10 1.01
N ALA A 252 -22.08 22.04 1.78
CA ALA A 252 -23.31 21.86 2.54
C ALA A 252 -24.35 22.91 2.15
N THR A 253 -25.59 22.47 1.93
CA THR A 253 -26.74 23.33 1.67
C THR A 253 -27.85 23.09 2.68
N LEU A 254 -28.68 24.09 2.92
CA LEU A 254 -29.84 23.97 3.80
C LEU A 254 -31.10 23.79 2.98
N GLU A 255 -31.87 22.74 3.27
CA GLU A 255 -33.16 22.48 2.62
C GLU A 255 -34.27 22.31 3.65
N GLU A 256 -35.50 22.71 3.28
CA GLU A 256 -36.68 22.36 4.04
C GLU A 256 -37.32 21.10 3.49
N ILE A 257 -37.32 20.03 4.27
CA ILE A 257 -37.91 18.76 3.88
C ILE A 257 -39.38 18.73 4.27
N PRO A 258 -40.29 18.31 3.36
CA PRO A 258 -41.70 18.17 3.67
C PRO A 258 -41.87 17.07 4.73
N ALA A 259 -42.48 17.43 5.82
CA ALA A 259 -42.83 16.48 6.88
C ALA A 259 -43.98 15.57 6.44
N SER A 260 -44.01 14.31 6.97
CA SER A 260 -45.12 13.39 6.77
C SER A 260 -46.43 14.02 7.25
N ARG A 261 -47.57 13.61 6.67
CA ARG A 261 -48.91 14.22 6.86
C ARG A 261 -49.15 14.79 8.26
N GLY A 262 -49.30 16.14 8.34
CA GLY A 262 -49.75 16.84 9.57
C GLY A 262 -48.63 17.44 10.43
N SER A 263 -47.34 17.35 10.06
CA SER A 263 -46.23 17.95 10.79
C SER A 263 -45.68 19.20 10.04
N LYS A 264 -45.12 20.16 10.78
CA LYS A 264 -44.40 21.31 10.18
C LYS A 264 -43.15 20.85 9.45
N ARG A 265 -42.73 21.59 8.38
CA ARG A 265 -41.46 21.37 7.63
C ARG A 265 -40.28 21.26 8.60
N ARG A 266 -39.33 20.40 8.29
CA ARG A 266 -38.08 20.24 9.03
C ARG A 266 -36.93 20.77 8.21
N THR A 267 -35.98 21.42 8.85
CA THR A 267 -34.73 21.84 8.22
C THR A 267 -33.76 20.67 8.19
N ALA A 268 -33.10 20.49 7.06
CA ALA A 268 -32.01 19.52 6.91
C ALA A 268 -30.76 20.18 6.33
N ILE A 269 -29.62 19.65 6.72
CA ILE A 269 -28.33 19.95 6.10
C ILE A 269 -28.10 18.87 5.04
N ILE A 270 -27.92 19.29 3.81
CA ILE A 270 -27.64 18.40 2.68
C ILE A 270 -26.17 18.54 2.31
N ILE A 271 -25.43 17.45 2.36
CA ILE A 271 -24.04 17.39 1.92
C ILE A 271 -24.01 16.82 0.51
N THR A 272 -23.54 17.64 -0.43
CA THR A 272 -23.46 17.29 -1.87
C THR A 272 -22.05 16.95 -2.31
N GLU A 273 -21.02 17.42 -1.59
CA GLU A 273 -19.63 17.18 -1.91
C GLU A 273 -18.83 16.95 -0.61
N LEU A 274 -17.88 16.01 -0.63
CA LEU A 274 -16.95 15.78 0.47
C LEU A 274 -15.53 16.18 0.05
N PRO A 275 -14.66 16.52 1.03
CA PRO A 275 -13.25 16.78 0.73
C PRO A 275 -12.59 15.57 0.05
N TYR A 276 -11.62 15.86 -0.83
CA TYR A 276 -10.90 14.84 -1.58
C TYR A 276 -10.28 13.78 -0.66
N GLN A 277 -10.37 12.50 -1.05
CA GLN A 277 -9.92 11.31 -0.30
C GLN A 277 -10.74 10.99 0.97
N VAL A 278 -11.82 11.67 1.24
CA VAL A 278 -12.72 11.30 2.34
C VAL A 278 -13.66 10.19 1.89
N ASN A 279 -13.71 9.12 2.67
CA ASN A 279 -14.64 8.01 2.48
C ASN A 279 -16.05 8.42 2.98
N LYS A 280 -17.06 8.39 2.10
CA LYS A 280 -18.43 8.81 2.42
C LYS A 280 -19.06 7.94 3.50
N ALA A 281 -19.04 6.62 3.35
CA ALA A 281 -19.63 5.69 4.32
C ALA A 281 -18.97 5.81 5.70
N GLY A 282 -17.62 5.87 5.76
CA GLY A 282 -16.91 6.06 7.02
C GLY A 282 -17.14 7.43 7.66
N TRP A 283 -17.40 8.47 6.86
CA TRP A 283 -17.78 9.78 7.37
C TRP A 283 -19.20 9.75 7.97
N ILE A 284 -20.18 9.13 7.30
CA ILE A 284 -21.54 8.93 7.79
C ILE A 284 -21.52 8.16 9.10
N GLU A 285 -20.79 7.05 9.18
CA GLU A 285 -20.61 6.26 10.40
C GLU A 285 -20.05 7.12 11.55
N LYS A 286 -19.04 7.94 11.26
CA LYS A 286 -18.46 8.85 12.25
C LYS A 286 -19.45 9.89 12.77
N VAL A 287 -20.28 10.46 11.91
CA VAL A 287 -21.34 11.40 12.30
C VAL A 287 -22.36 10.70 13.19
N ALA A 288 -22.82 9.50 12.81
CA ALA A 288 -23.75 8.69 13.61
C ALA A 288 -23.17 8.36 15.00
N ASP A 289 -21.90 7.99 15.08
CA ASP A 289 -21.21 7.74 16.34
C ASP A 289 -21.19 8.98 17.26
N LEU A 290 -20.92 10.17 16.70
CA LEU A 290 -20.93 11.42 17.48
C LEU A 290 -22.33 11.77 18.01
N VAL A 291 -23.37 11.48 17.22
CA VAL A 291 -24.78 11.66 17.64
C VAL A 291 -25.13 10.68 18.77
N ASN A 292 -24.78 9.39 18.61
CA ASN A 292 -25.04 8.34 19.61
C ASN A 292 -24.28 8.59 20.93
N GLN A 293 -23.07 9.17 20.86
CA GLN A 293 -22.29 9.56 22.03
C GLN A 293 -22.80 10.86 22.71
N GLY A 294 -23.82 11.51 22.15
CA GLY A 294 -24.34 12.78 22.65
C GLY A 294 -23.42 13.99 22.45
N ARG A 295 -22.34 13.83 21.66
CA ARG A 295 -21.38 14.90 21.36
C ARG A 295 -21.86 15.85 20.25
N LEU A 296 -22.76 15.38 19.40
CA LEU A 296 -23.41 16.14 18.34
C LEU A 296 -24.92 16.07 18.58
N GLN A 297 -25.46 17.07 19.31
CA GLN A 297 -26.87 17.16 19.63
C GLN A 297 -27.62 17.93 18.55
N GLY A 298 -28.93 17.72 18.40
CA GLY A 298 -29.75 18.46 17.45
C GLY A 298 -30.02 17.77 16.12
N ILE A 299 -29.41 16.61 15.86
CA ILE A 299 -29.69 15.77 14.68
C ILE A 299 -30.82 14.80 15.04
N SER A 300 -31.81 14.65 14.15
CA SER A 300 -32.91 13.72 14.31
C SER A 300 -32.75 12.46 13.49
N ASP A 301 -32.19 12.57 12.28
CA ASP A 301 -31.99 11.44 11.36
C ASP A 301 -30.81 11.73 10.42
N LEU A 302 -30.18 10.67 9.92
CA LEU A 302 -29.05 10.72 8.98
C LEU A 302 -29.26 9.66 7.90
N ARG A 303 -29.39 10.08 6.66
CA ARG A 303 -29.64 9.20 5.50
C ARG A 303 -28.69 9.49 4.36
N ASP A 304 -28.32 8.45 3.64
CA ASP A 304 -27.63 8.55 2.35
C ASP A 304 -28.66 8.37 1.22
N GLU A 305 -28.89 9.43 0.48
CA GLU A 305 -29.79 9.49 -0.67
C GLU A 305 -29.00 9.65 -1.98
N SER A 306 -27.69 9.36 -1.97
CA SER A 306 -26.84 9.45 -3.15
C SER A 306 -27.29 8.49 -4.24
N ASP A 307 -27.30 8.96 -5.48
CA ASP A 307 -27.70 8.21 -6.65
C ASP A 307 -26.72 8.43 -7.82
N ARG A 308 -27.14 8.13 -9.05
CA ARG A 308 -26.34 8.32 -10.26
C ARG A 308 -26.16 9.81 -10.65
N GLU A 309 -26.99 10.70 -10.14
CA GLU A 309 -26.93 12.14 -10.41
C GLU A 309 -25.92 12.81 -9.49
N GLY A 310 -25.58 12.21 -8.33
CA GLY A 310 -24.57 12.73 -7.44
C GLY A 310 -24.69 12.29 -5.99
N MET A 311 -23.81 12.87 -5.16
CA MET A 311 -23.80 12.64 -3.73
C MET A 311 -24.89 13.48 -3.06
N ARG A 312 -25.68 12.86 -2.18
CA ARG A 312 -26.70 13.53 -1.38
C ARG A 312 -26.82 12.84 0.00
N VAL A 313 -26.13 13.38 0.99
CA VAL A 313 -26.29 12.93 2.38
C VAL A 313 -27.17 13.93 3.13
N VAL A 314 -28.27 13.43 3.67
CA VAL A 314 -29.31 14.23 4.33
C VAL A 314 -29.18 14.10 5.84
N ILE A 315 -28.97 15.22 6.53
CA ILE A 315 -28.90 15.33 7.99
C ILE A 315 -30.13 16.11 8.46
N GLU A 316 -31.16 15.39 8.92
CA GLU A 316 -32.37 16.04 9.45
C GLU A 316 -32.12 16.61 10.85
N LEU A 317 -32.54 17.86 11.07
CA LEU A 317 -32.38 18.53 12.34
C LEU A 317 -33.62 18.37 13.23
N LYS A 318 -33.42 18.40 14.54
CA LYS A 318 -34.50 18.51 15.51
C LYS A 318 -35.09 19.92 15.45
N ARG A 319 -36.32 20.06 15.97
CA ARG A 319 -36.97 21.39 16.07
C ARG A 319 -36.12 22.33 16.92
N ASP A 320 -36.13 23.59 16.58
CA ASP A 320 -35.41 24.66 17.29
C ASP A 320 -33.88 24.52 17.36
N THR A 321 -33.30 23.70 16.49
CA THR A 321 -31.83 23.54 16.35
C THR A 321 -31.32 24.56 15.32
N ASN A 322 -30.24 25.27 15.66
CA ASN A 322 -29.56 26.18 14.74
C ASN A 322 -28.72 25.39 13.74
N PRO A 323 -29.05 25.39 12.43
CA PRO A 323 -28.27 24.61 11.43
C PRO A 323 -26.81 25.02 11.33
N GLN A 324 -26.50 26.30 11.54
CA GLN A 324 -25.13 26.82 11.43
C GLN A 324 -24.23 26.27 12.54
N GLU A 325 -24.73 26.15 13.76
CA GLU A 325 -23.98 25.55 14.87
C GLU A 325 -23.67 24.08 14.62
N ILE A 326 -24.66 23.32 14.12
CA ILE A 326 -24.44 21.91 13.76
C ILE A 326 -23.40 21.80 12.66
N LEU A 327 -23.48 22.63 11.63
CA LEU A 327 -22.52 22.64 10.54
C LEU A 327 -21.10 22.98 11.03
N GLN A 328 -20.94 23.94 11.92
CA GLN A 328 -19.65 24.23 12.57
C GLN A 328 -19.13 23.04 13.37
N HIS A 329 -19.97 22.37 14.14
CA HIS A 329 -19.58 21.15 14.86
C HIS A 329 -19.15 20.04 13.92
N LEU A 330 -19.84 19.85 12.77
CA LEU A 330 -19.45 18.89 11.74
C LEU A 330 -18.07 19.23 11.15
N TYR A 331 -17.79 20.49 10.85
CA TYR A 331 -16.48 20.93 10.36
C TYR A 331 -15.36 20.69 11.39
N HIS A 332 -15.63 20.89 12.68
CA HIS A 332 -14.62 20.73 13.74
C HIS A 332 -14.39 19.29 14.19
N GLN A 333 -15.40 18.44 14.13
CA GLN A 333 -15.33 17.10 14.72
C GLN A 333 -15.25 15.98 13.69
N THR A 334 -15.42 16.29 12.40
CA THR A 334 -15.44 15.27 11.32
C THR A 334 -14.54 15.68 10.15
N ALA A 335 -14.34 14.75 9.22
CA ALA A 335 -13.60 15.01 7.99
C ALA A 335 -14.40 15.82 6.94
N LEU A 336 -15.54 16.44 7.31
CA LEU A 336 -16.24 17.41 6.44
C LEU A 336 -15.38 18.66 6.19
N GLN A 337 -14.43 18.92 7.09
CA GLN A 337 -13.33 19.87 6.89
C GLN A 337 -12.02 19.19 7.25
N MET A 338 -11.02 19.31 6.38
CA MET A 338 -9.69 18.75 6.60
C MET A 338 -8.61 19.59 5.93
N THR A 339 -7.38 19.46 6.39
CA THR A 339 -6.23 20.08 5.74
C THR A 339 -5.56 19.09 4.80
N PHE A 340 -5.49 19.44 3.51
CA PHE A 340 -4.68 18.72 2.53
C PHE A 340 -3.24 19.21 2.62
N GLY A 341 -2.34 18.37 3.11
CA GLY A 341 -0.92 18.69 3.18
C GLY A 341 -0.27 18.55 1.80
N ALA A 342 -0.16 19.65 1.05
CA ALA A 342 0.50 19.64 -0.25
C ALA A 342 2.03 19.51 -0.08
N ILE A 343 2.64 18.62 -0.88
CA ILE A 343 4.09 18.41 -0.97
C ILE A 343 4.41 18.17 -2.44
N LEU A 344 4.96 19.20 -3.09
CA LEU A 344 5.29 19.19 -4.52
C LEU A 344 6.69 18.59 -4.73
N LEU A 345 6.82 17.29 -4.46
CA LEU A 345 8.06 16.54 -4.59
C LEU A 345 7.97 15.63 -5.83
N ALA A 346 8.92 15.75 -6.75
CA ALA A 346 9.00 14.92 -7.96
C ALA A 346 10.44 14.57 -8.29
N ILE A 347 10.63 13.64 -9.21
CA ILE A 347 11.95 13.29 -9.75
C ILE A 347 12.27 14.22 -10.90
N VAL A 348 13.43 14.89 -10.80
CA VAL A 348 14.04 15.74 -11.83
C VAL A 348 15.44 15.21 -12.06
N ASP A 349 15.77 14.84 -13.28
CA ASP A 349 17.08 14.29 -13.66
C ASP A 349 17.55 13.14 -12.74
N GLY A 350 16.63 12.23 -12.41
CA GLY A 350 16.90 11.07 -11.55
C GLY A 350 17.06 11.38 -10.05
N GLN A 351 16.80 12.62 -9.61
CA GLN A 351 16.90 13.04 -8.22
C GLN A 351 15.56 13.57 -7.68
N PRO A 352 15.20 13.25 -6.44
CA PRO A 352 14.00 13.82 -5.82
C PRO A 352 14.23 15.29 -5.48
N ARG A 353 13.36 16.17 -5.97
CA ARG A 353 13.39 17.62 -5.70
C ARG A 353 12.02 18.12 -5.27
N GLN A 354 11.98 18.96 -4.23
CA GLN A 354 10.81 19.75 -3.88
C GLN A 354 10.80 21.01 -4.73
N LEU A 355 9.71 21.26 -5.44
CA LEU A 355 9.61 22.28 -6.47
C LEU A 355 8.46 23.24 -6.16
N SER A 356 8.62 24.51 -6.52
CA SER A 356 7.53 25.47 -6.59
C SER A 356 6.63 25.20 -7.80
N LEU A 357 5.43 25.78 -7.83
CA LEU A 357 4.53 25.66 -9.00
C LEU A 357 5.23 26.15 -10.28
N ARG A 358 5.91 27.29 -10.23
CA ARG A 358 6.70 27.81 -11.34
C ARG A 358 7.73 26.82 -11.84
N GLN A 359 8.51 26.25 -10.94
CA GLN A 359 9.54 25.28 -11.30
C GLN A 359 8.95 24.03 -11.96
N LEU A 360 7.81 23.52 -11.46
CA LEU A 360 7.11 22.40 -12.10
C LEU A 360 6.69 22.69 -13.54
N LEU A 361 6.17 23.90 -13.79
CA LEU A 361 5.78 24.33 -15.13
C LEU A 361 7.00 24.53 -16.04
N GLN A 362 8.09 25.09 -15.53
CA GLN A 362 9.34 25.30 -16.27
C GLN A 362 10.01 23.97 -16.65
N GLU A 363 10.10 23.02 -15.72
CA GLU A 363 10.64 21.68 -16.01
C GLU A 363 9.82 20.97 -17.10
N PHE A 364 8.50 21.07 -17.02
CA PHE A 364 7.63 20.54 -18.07
C PHE A 364 7.85 21.23 -19.42
N LEU A 365 7.93 22.57 -19.46
CA LEU A 365 8.19 23.30 -20.71
C LEU A 365 9.54 22.91 -21.32
N SER A 366 10.59 22.81 -20.51
CA SER A 366 11.90 22.36 -20.95
C SER A 366 11.87 20.95 -21.58
N PHE A 367 11.20 20.03 -20.90
CA PHE A 367 10.98 18.68 -21.43
C PHE A 367 10.18 18.70 -22.74
N ARG A 368 9.12 19.52 -22.82
CA ARG A 368 8.30 19.58 -24.04
C ARG A 368 9.06 20.19 -25.22
N GLU A 369 9.87 21.21 -24.99
CA GLU A 369 10.79 21.74 -26.03
C GLU A 369 11.74 20.65 -26.54
N GLN A 370 12.32 19.85 -25.65
CA GLN A 370 13.20 18.74 -26.02
C GLN A 370 12.47 17.67 -26.84
N THR A 371 11.28 17.26 -26.44
CA THR A 371 10.49 16.25 -27.17
C THR A 371 10.06 16.75 -28.54
N LEU A 372 9.67 18.02 -28.68
CA LEU A 372 9.35 18.62 -29.98
C LEU A 372 10.55 18.69 -30.90
N ASN A 373 11.73 19.10 -30.39
CA ASN A 373 12.96 19.10 -31.17
C ASN A 373 13.31 17.70 -31.66
N ARG A 374 13.21 16.66 -30.81
CA ARG A 374 13.44 15.27 -31.20
C ARG A 374 12.46 14.81 -32.28
N ARG A 375 11.17 15.09 -32.09
CA ARG A 375 10.14 14.80 -33.05
C ARG A 375 10.39 15.43 -34.39
N TYR A 376 10.63 16.74 -34.44
CA TYR A 376 10.86 17.46 -35.71
C TYR A 376 12.14 17.02 -36.39
N ASN A 377 13.21 16.67 -35.66
CA ASN A 377 14.40 16.06 -36.24
C ASN A 377 14.13 14.68 -36.86
N TYR A 378 13.32 13.85 -36.18
CA TYR A 378 12.89 12.56 -36.72
C TYR A 378 12.03 12.73 -37.99
N GLU A 379 11.04 13.61 -37.97
CA GLU A 379 10.20 13.94 -39.12
C GLU A 379 11.03 14.52 -40.27
N LEU A 380 12.01 15.39 -39.99
CA LEU A 380 12.93 15.96 -40.95
C LEU A 380 13.79 14.89 -41.64
N GLY A 381 14.40 14.01 -40.86
CA GLY A 381 15.20 12.88 -41.38
C GLY A 381 14.37 11.94 -42.26
N LYS A 382 13.13 11.67 -41.85
CA LYS A 382 12.20 10.88 -42.66
C LYS A 382 11.77 11.58 -43.96
N ALA A 383 11.50 12.88 -43.90
CA ALA A 383 11.13 13.67 -45.06
C ALA A 383 12.34 13.81 -46.03
N GLN A 384 13.54 14.08 -45.53
CA GLN A 384 14.75 14.14 -46.33
C GLN A 384 15.05 12.79 -47.01
N SER A 385 14.93 11.68 -46.31
CA SER A 385 15.07 10.35 -46.91
C SER A 385 14.04 10.10 -48.02
N ARG A 386 12.80 10.54 -47.80
CA ARG A 386 11.73 10.37 -48.80
C ARG A 386 11.95 11.27 -50.03
N VAL A 387 12.31 12.58 -49.84
CA VAL A 387 12.60 13.51 -50.95
C VAL A 387 13.75 12.98 -51.79
N HIS A 388 14.80 12.47 -51.15
CA HIS A 388 15.93 11.88 -51.83
C HIS A 388 15.53 10.75 -52.81
N LEU A 389 14.62 9.85 -52.34
CA LEU A 389 14.07 8.79 -53.19
C LEU A 389 13.24 9.34 -54.37
N VAL A 390 12.36 10.32 -54.09
CA VAL A 390 11.47 10.92 -55.08
C VAL A 390 12.27 11.67 -56.15
N GLU A 391 13.33 12.38 -55.79
CA GLU A 391 14.27 13.04 -56.69
C GLU A 391 14.92 12.05 -57.69
N GLY A 392 15.38 10.91 -57.16
CA GLY A 392 15.96 9.85 -58.00
C GLY A 392 14.92 9.29 -58.99
N LEU A 393 13.68 9.07 -58.52
CA LEU A 393 12.63 8.60 -59.42
C LEU A 393 12.22 9.62 -60.46
N LEU A 394 12.12 10.91 -60.13
CA LEU A 394 11.85 11.98 -61.09
C LEU A 394 12.94 12.12 -62.12
N LYS A 395 14.21 12.00 -61.71
CA LYS A 395 15.39 12.03 -62.60
C LYS A 395 15.36 10.86 -63.58
N ALA A 396 15.01 9.65 -63.10
CA ALA A 396 14.86 8.46 -63.93
C ALA A 396 13.71 8.63 -64.94
N LEU A 397 12.56 9.17 -64.54
CA LEU A 397 11.39 9.40 -65.40
C LEU A 397 11.64 10.53 -66.41
N SER A 398 12.56 11.48 -66.10
CA SER A 398 12.92 12.53 -67.03
C SER A 398 13.91 12.06 -68.06
N ASN A 399 14.66 11.00 -67.82
CA ASN A 399 15.66 10.40 -68.73
C ASN A 399 15.30 8.94 -69.03
N LEU A 400 13.99 8.69 -69.32
CA LEU A 400 13.44 7.35 -69.36
C LEU A 400 14.08 6.47 -70.44
N ASP A 401 14.38 7.03 -71.61
CA ASP A 401 14.98 6.28 -72.71
C ASP A 401 16.37 5.78 -72.33
N GLU A 402 17.18 6.64 -71.67
CA GLU A 402 18.52 6.31 -71.18
C GLU A 402 18.45 5.22 -70.08
N VAL A 403 17.51 5.34 -69.15
CA VAL A 403 17.27 4.31 -68.11
C VAL A 403 16.96 2.97 -68.73
N ILE A 404 16.06 2.93 -69.73
CA ILE A 404 15.68 1.69 -70.40
C ILE A 404 16.86 1.08 -71.18
N GLU A 405 17.66 1.90 -71.82
CA GLU A 405 18.87 1.44 -72.53
C GLU A 405 19.90 0.84 -71.58
N ILE A 406 20.18 1.48 -70.44
CA ILE A 406 21.07 0.99 -69.38
C ILE A 406 20.56 -0.37 -68.87
N LEU A 407 19.26 -0.50 -68.61
CA LEU A 407 18.66 -1.73 -68.08
C LEU A 407 18.74 -2.87 -69.11
N ARG A 408 18.58 -2.60 -70.38
CA ARG A 408 18.67 -3.61 -71.47
C ARG A 408 20.09 -4.10 -71.72
N GLN A 409 21.09 -3.24 -71.58
CA GLN A 409 22.49 -3.57 -71.77
C GLN A 409 23.14 -4.27 -70.59
N ALA A 410 22.57 -4.15 -69.39
CA ALA A 410 23.12 -4.75 -68.17
C ALA A 410 22.88 -6.27 -68.12
N PRO A 411 23.92 -7.08 -67.81
CA PRO A 411 23.81 -8.53 -67.72
C PRO A 411 23.05 -8.99 -66.44
N ASP A 412 23.07 -8.18 -65.40
CA ASP A 412 22.37 -8.46 -64.12
C ASP A 412 21.96 -7.17 -63.42
N GLY A 413 21.11 -7.31 -62.37
CA GLY A 413 20.60 -6.17 -61.58
C GLY A 413 21.67 -5.37 -60.85
N SER A 414 22.77 -5.97 -60.41
CA SER A 414 23.89 -5.31 -59.76
C SER A 414 24.64 -4.38 -60.68
N THR A 415 24.95 -4.88 -61.89
CA THR A 415 25.58 -4.10 -63.00
C THR A 415 24.65 -2.98 -63.46
N ALA A 416 23.32 -3.26 -63.59
CA ALA A 416 22.32 -2.24 -63.89
C ALA A 416 22.33 -1.10 -62.85
N LYS A 417 22.36 -1.43 -61.56
CA LYS A 417 22.43 -0.45 -60.48
C LYS A 417 23.69 0.43 -60.62
N THR A 418 24.86 -0.20 -60.79
CA THR A 418 26.12 0.50 -60.87
C THR A 418 26.14 1.46 -62.05
N ASN A 419 25.64 1.02 -63.19
CA ASN A 419 25.57 1.84 -64.43
C ASN A 419 24.56 3.01 -64.26
N LEU A 420 23.38 2.77 -63.66
CA LEU A 420 22.40 3.83 -63.33
C LEU A 420 23.00 4.87 -62.37
N CYS A 421 23.67 4.43 -61.33
CA CYS A 421 24.31 5.33 -60.35
C CYS A 421 25.42 6.17 -60.99
N SER A 422 26.27 5.58 -61.84
CA SER A 422 27.39 6.28 -62.49
C SER A 422 26.95 7.22 -63.60
N GLN A 423 26.02 6.82 -64.47
CA GLN A 423 25.63 7.60 -65.65
C GLN A 423 24.65 8.73 -65.30
N LEU A 424 23.70 8.43 -64.37
CA LEU A 424 22.71 9.42 -63.98
C LEU A 424 23.11 10.15 -62.68
N ASN A 425 24.29 9.92 -62.17
CA ASN A 425 24.71 10.50 -60.86
C ASN A 425 23.65 10.32 -59.76
N LEU A 426 23.34 9.07 -59.48
CA LEU A 426 22.34 8.65 -58.45
C LEU A 426 23.05 7.98 -57.29
N SER A 427 22.44 8.02 -56.12
CA SER A 427 22.88 7.23 -54.97
C SER A 427 22.48 5.76 -55.11
N ASP A 428 23.14 4.86 -54.38
CA ASP A 428 22.82 3.45 -54.35
C ASP A 428 21.37 3.17 -53.97
N VAL A 429 20.83 3.95 -53.03
CA VAL A 429 19.43 3.82 -52.55
C VAL A 429 18.44 4.26 -53.65
N GLN A 430 18.79 5.32 -54.39
CA GLN A 430 18.00 5.75 -55.55
C GLN A 430 18.06 4.73 -56.69
N GLY A 431 19.21 4.12 -56.95
CA GLY A 431 19.37 3.04 -57.92
C GLY A 431 18.50 1.83 -57.58
N ASP A 432 18.50 1.39 -56.37
CA ASP A 432 17.62 0.29 -55.89
C ASP A 432 16.14 0.64 -56.06
N ALA A 433 15.73 1.88 -55.73
CA ALA A 433 14.34 2.33 -55.85
C ALA A 433 13.86 2.36 -57.32
N ILE A 434 14.77 2.74 -58.23
CA ILE A 434 14.49 2.73 -59.71
C ILE A 434 14.34 1.28 -60.19
N LEU A 435 15.22 0.37 -59.83
CA LEU A 435 15.14 -1.04 -60.18
C LEU A 435 13.90 -1.73 -59.67
N ALA A 436 13.44 -1.34 -58.47
CA ALA A 436 12.23 -1.84 -57.84
C ALA A 436 10.95 -1.20 -58.40
N MET A 437 11.06 -0.21 -59.30
CA MET A 437 9.88 0.53 -59.81
C MET A 437 9.06 -0.29 -60.78
N PRO A 438 7.76 -0.51 -60.54
CA PRO A 438 6.88 -1.24 -61.49
C PRO A 438 6.71 -0.45 -62.80
N LEU A 439 6.69 -1.13 -63.95
CA LEU A 439 6.50 -0.51 -65.27
C LEU A 439 5.22 0.35 -65.38
N ARG A 440 4.19 0.04 -64.61
CA ARG A 440 2.96 0.86 -64.55
C ARG A 440 3.18 2.28 -64.04
N ARG A 441 4.29 2.56 -63.33
CA ARG A 441 4.62 3.89 -62.85
C ARG A 441 5.39 4.77 -63.81
N LEU A 442 5.64 4.30 -65.03
CA LEU A 442 6.33 5.06 -66.13
C LEU A 442 5.39 5.99 -66.89
N THR A 443 4.16 6.24 -66.35
CA THR A 443 3.18 7.11 -67.04
C THR A 443 3.38 8.58 -66.69
N SER A 444 2.91 9.46 -67.60
CA SER A 444 2.97 10.90 -67.40
C SER A 444 2.19 11.37 -66.16
N LEU A 445 1.10 10.68 -65.83
CA LEU A 445 0.31 10.96 -64.64
C LEU A 445 1.09 10.69 -63.35
N GLU A 446 1.88 9.59 -63.32
CA GLU A 446 2.68 9.24 -62.17
C GLU A 446 3.85 10.20 -61.99
N LYS A 447 4.42 10.70 -63.10
CA LYS A 447 5.44 11.78 -63.02
C LYS A 447 4.84 13.06 -62.35
N GLN A 448 3.62 13.44 -62.70
CA GLN A 448 2.93 14.58 -62.08
C GLN A 448 2.66 14.33 -60.59
N ASN A 449 2.25 13.13 -60.21
CA ASN A 449 2.02 12.77 -58.80
C ASN A 449 3.33 12.87 -57.98
N LEU A 450 4.42 12.32 -58.51
CA LEU A 450 5.76 12.40 -57.86
C LEU A 450 6.28 13.84 -57.78
N GLN A 451 5.98 14.68 -58.78
CA GLN A 451 6.36 16.10 -58.78
C GLN A 451 5.58 16.84 -57.65
N GLN A 452 4.31 16.57 -57.51
CA GLN A 452 3.49 17.13 -56.42
C GLN A 452 3.94 16.63 -55.05
N GLU A 453 4.27 15.35 -54.93
CA GLU A 453 4.82 14.77 -53.69
C GLU A 453 6.14 15.45 -53.34
N PHE A 454 7.03 15.65 -54.30
CA PHE A 454 8.31 16.35 -54.09
C PHE A 454 8.11 17.76 -53.57
N GLU A 455 7.19 18.52 -54.19
CA GLU A 455 6.91 19.90 -53.77
C GLU A 455 6.32 19.95 -52.35
N GLN A 456 5.41 19.04 -52.03
CA GLN A 456 4.80 18.94 -50.69
C GLN A 456 5.84 18.61 -49.60
N ILE A 457 6.71 17.61 -49.86
CA ILE A 457 7.74 17.21 -48.90
C ILE A 457 8.82 18.31 -48.79
N SER A 458 9.18 18.97 -49.87
CA SER A 458 10.15 20.07 -49.85
C SER A 458 9.62 21.26 -49.02
N GLN A 459 8.32 21.59 -49.12
CA GLN A 459 7.69 22.57 -48.26
C GLN A 459 7.67 22.15 -46.79
N GLN A 460 7.39 20.84 -46.54
CA GLN A 460 7.43 20.28 -45.20
C GLN A 460 8.85 20.35 -44.60
N ILE A 461 9.89 20.01 -45.34
CA ILE A 461 11.30 20.13 -44.95
C ILE A 461 11.62 21.58 -44.56
N SER A 462 11.29 22.55 -45.41
CA SER A 462 11.53 23.97 -45.13
C SER A 462 10.81 24.44 -43.85
N LEU A 463 9.58 23.99 -43.63
CA LEU A 463 8.82 24.28 -42.37
C LEU A 463 9.49 23.65 -41.16
N LEU A 464 9.91 22.38 -41.23
CA LEU A 464 10.62 21.69 -40.14
C LEU A 464 11.96 22.33 -39.82
N GLU A 465 12.73 22.72 -40.84
CA GLU A 465 13.98 23.45 -40.66
C GLU A 465 13.75 24.82 -40.01
N GLN A 466 12.69 25.54 -40.37
CA GLN A 466 12.33 26.79 -39.72
C GLN A 466 11.97 26.57 -38.23
N LEU A 467 11.22 25.53 -37.91
CA LEU A 467 10.83 25.20 -36.54
C LEU A 467 12.03 24.80 -35.66
N LEU A 468 13.02 24.11 -36.25
CA LEU A 468 14.24 23.68 -35.57
C LEU A 468 15.27 24.81 -35.38
N ASN A 469 15.35 25.73 -36.33
CA ASN A 469 16.34 26.81 -36.30
C ASN A 469 15.87 28.05 -35.54
N ASP A 470 14.52 28.25 -35.41
CA ASP A 470 13.95 29.40 -34.68
C ASP A 470 13.13 28.95 -33.50
N ARG A 471 13.70 29.09 -32.28
CA ARG A 471 12.98 28.76 -31.02
C ARG A 471 11.63 29.51 -30.87
N ARG A 472 11.48 30.70 -31.46
CA ARG A 472 10.23 31.44 -31.39
C ARG A 472 9.13 30.74 -32.18
N GLU A 473 9.47 30.21 -33.36
CA GLU A 473 8.51 29.43 -34.15
C GLU A 473 8.18 28.11 -33.47
N LEU A 474 9.16 27.41 -32.87
CA LEU A 474 8.95 26.24 -32.05
C LEU A 474 7.94 26.51 -30.91
N LEU A 475 8.13 27.59 -30.16
CA LEU A 475 7.23 27.99 -29.06
C LEU A 475 5.84 28.42 -29.55
N LYS A 476 5.71 28.99 -30.77
CA LYS A 476 4.42 29.24 -31.39
C LYS A 476 3.68 27.93 -31.70
N ALA A 477 4.39 26.94 -32.23
CA ALA A 477 3.83 25.62 -32.49
C ALA A 477 3.36 24.98 -31.17
N LEU A 478 4.20 24.99 -30.14
CA LEU A 478 3.85 24.50 -28.80
C LEU A 478 2.57 25.17 -28.24
N LYS A 479 2.49 26.49 -28.36
CA LYS A 479 1.27 27.21 -27.92
C LYS A 479 0.02 26.81 -28.71
N LYS A 480 0.17 26.52 -30.00
CA LYS A 480 -0.91 26.05 -30.84
C LYS A 480 -1.40 24.67 -30.38
N ASP A 481 -0.47 23.76 -30.08
CA ASP A 481 -0.79 22.40 -29.60
C ASP A 481 -1.47 22.47 -28.23
N LEU A 482 -0.95 23.24 -27.28
CA LEU A 482 -1.53 23.46 -25.96
C LEU A 482 -2.97 24.02 -26.06
N ARG A 483 -3.20 25.02 -26.94
CA ARG A 483 -4.55 25.57 -27.17
C ARG A 483 -5.50 24.55 -27.80
N SER A 484 -4.99 23.67 -28.67
CA SER A 484 -5.79 22.60 -29.28
C SER A 484 -6.23 21.59 -28.23
N LEU A 485 -5.31 21.12 -27.38
CA LEU A 485 -5.61 20.19 -26.28
C LEU A 485 -6.55 20.83 -25.24
N LYS A 486 -6.32 22.11 -24.88
CA LYS A 486 -7.23 22.85 -24.01
C LYS A 486 -8.64 22.88 -24.59
N ARG A 487 -8.81 23.24 -25.85
CA ARG A 487 -10.14 23.32 -26.50
C ARG A 487 -10.86 21.97 -26.48
N LYS A 488 -10.12 20.87 -26.57
CA LYS A 488 -10.68 19.51 -26.66
C LYS A 488 -11.04 18.93 -25.29
N TYR A 489 -10.23 19.19 -24.24
CA TYR A 489 -10.31 18.51 -22.96
C TYR A 489 -10.61 19.41 -21.76
N ASN A 490 -10.74 20.75 -21.96
CA ASN A 490 -11.06 21.63 -20.86
C ASN A 490 -12.49 21.42 -20.36
N ASP A 491 -12.63 21.40 -19.04
CA ASP A 491 -13.91 21.39 -18.34
C ASP A 491 -13.93 22.47 -17.24
N PRO A 492 -15.10 22.83 -16.72
CA PRO A 492 -15.20 23.80 -15.63
C PRO A 492 -14.50 23.32 -14.38
N ARG A 493 -14.00 24.28 -13.58
CA ARG A 493 -13.49 24.03 -12.24
C ARG A 493 -14.56 23.37 -11.37
N ARG A 494 -14.20 22.31 -10.65
CA ARG A 494 -15.09 21.60 -9.73
C ARG A 494 -14.98 22.15 -8.32
N THR A 495 -13.77 22.43 -7.83
CA THR A 495 -13.53 22.95 -6.48
C THR A 495 -13.78 24.44 -6.39
N LYS A 496 -14.61 24.89 -5.46
CA LYS A 496 -14.93 26.28 -5.22
C LYS A 496 -13.88 26.97 -4.36
N LEU A 497 -13.71 28.27 -4.54
CA LEU A 497 -12.86 29.10 -3.68
C LEU A 497 -13.76 29.91 -2.75
N ALA A 498 -13.68 29.66 -1.46
CA ALA A 498 -14.44 30.37 -0.45
C ALA A 498 -13.57 31.45 0.22
N PRO A 499 -14.04 32.72 0.34
CA PRO A 499 -13.32 33.71 1.11
C PRO A 499 -13.28 33.33 2.60
N ILE A 500 -12.23 33.77 3.30
CA ILE A 500 -12.14 33.62 4.76
C ILE A 500 -13.28 34.41 5.41
N THR A 501 -14.22 33.70 6.02
CA THR A 501 -15.24 34.31 6.88
C THR A 501 -14.67 34.57 8.27
N SER A 502 -15.31 35.48 9.06
CA SER A 502 -14.85 35.82 10.43
C SER A 502 -14.59 34.63 11.34
N ASP A 503 -15.32 33.54 11.14
CA ASP A 503 -15.19 32.27 11.89
C ASP A 503 -13.92 31.48 11.57
N THR A 504 -13.37 31.65 10.37
CA THR A 504 -12.11 31.01 9.94
C THR A 504 -10.85 31.71 10.46
N ARG A 505 -10.92 33.02 10.72
CA ARG A 505 -9.79 33.81 11.29
C ARG A 505 -9.36 33.31 12.67
N ILE A 506 -10.30 32.80 13.46
CA ILE A 506 -10.03 32.24 14.80
C ILE A 506 -9.17 30.95 14.73
N GLN A 507 -9.21 30.24 13.62
CA GLN A 507 -8.43 29.00 13.43
C GLN A 507 -7.00 29.25 12.90
N GLU A 508 -6.84 30.25 12.01
CA GLU A 508 -5.49 30.62 11.55
C GLU A 508 -4.64 31.17 12.71
N ASP A 509 -5.26 31.98 13.59
CA ASP A 509 -4.58 32.54 14.78
C ASP A 509 -4.20 31.47 15.83
N LYS A 510 -4.96 30.37 15.92
CA LYS A 510 -4.61 29.24 16.81
C LYS A 510 -3.58 28.26 16.20
N GLY A 511 -3.54 28.16 14.87
CA GLY A 511 -2.54 27.37 14.15
C GLY A 511 -1.17 28.04 14.17
N THR A 512 -1.12 29.36 14.01
CA THR A 512 0.13 30.16 14.01
C THR A 512 0.69 30.37 15.40
N ARG A 513 -0.14 30.48 16.46
CA ARG A 513 0.34 30.64 17.85
C ARG A 513 0.92 29.37 18.49
N ARG A 514 0.75 28.21 17.89
CA ARG A 514 1.44 26.98 18.35
C ARG A 514 2.83 26.76 17.73
N GLN A 515 3.26 27.62 16.81
CA GLN A 515 4.57 27.57 16.19
C GLN A 515 5.53 28.71 16.57
N GLY A 516 5.10 29.62 17.45
CA GLY A 516 5.93 30.72 17.96
C GLY A 516 6.49 30.42 19.36
N ALA A 517 7.44 29.51 19.46
CA ALA A 517 8.40 29.49 20.55
C ALA A 517 9.66 30.21 20.05
N GLU A 518 10.04 31.25 20.74
CA GLU A 518 11.15 32.17 20.47
C GLU A 518 12.42 31.43 20.07
N VAL A 519 13.00 31.83 18.94
CA VAL A 519 14.35 31.41 18.54
C VAL A 519 15.31 32.44 19.06
N ASP A 520 16.14 32.06 20.04
CA ASP A 520 17.32 32.79 20.45
C ASP A 520 18.34 32.81 19.30
N GLU A 521 18.61 33.96 18.74
CA GLU A 521 19.72 34.24 17.83
C GLU A 521 21.02 34.22 18.59
N ASP A 522 21.72 33.07 18.67
CA ASP A 522 23.19 33.01 18.77
C ASP A 522 23.63 31.52 18.89
N ASN A 523 23.72 30.79 17.78
CA ASN A 523 24.70 29.70 17.62
C ASN A 523 24.74 29.12 16.18
N PRO A 524 25.80 29.37 15.40
CA PRO A 524 25.89 28.79 14.05
C PRO A 524 26.60 27.46 14.07
N LYS A 525 25.89 26.35 14.37
CA LYS A 525 26.29 24.98 14.04
C LYS A 525 25.26 23.96 14.53
N SER A 526 24.17 23.80 13.83
CA SER A 526 23.42 22.54 13.90
C SER A 526 22.70 22.30 12.60
N LYS A 527 23.13 21.30 11.86
CA LYS A 527 22.49 20.77 10.66
C LYS A 527 21.13 20.21 11.03
N ILE A 528 20.15 20.63 10.29
CA ILE A 528 18.74 20.32 10.28
C ILE A 528 18.50 18.80 10.31
N GLN A 529 17.89 18.33 11.36
CA GLN A 529 17.07 17.13 11.37
C GLN A 529 15.63 17.57 11.62
N ASN A 530 14.73 17.29 10.65
CA ASN A 530 13.29 17.45 10.85
C ASN A 530 12.80 16.35 11.79
N PRO A 531 12.18 16.67 12.93
CA PRO A 531 11.46 15.67 13.70
C PRO A 531 9.99 15.61 13.24
N LYS A 532 9.53 14.40 12.89
CA LYS A 532 8.20 13.98 13.34
C LYS A 532 8.12 14.42 14.80
N LEU A 533 6.98 14.94 15.26
CA LEU A 533 6.64 15.01 16.68
C LEU A 533 6.56 13.56 17.20
N GLU A 534 7.70 12.96 17.42
CA GLU A 534 7.90 11.80 18.27
C GLU A 534 7.75 12.35 19.69
N GLN A 535 6.63 12.02 20.31
CA GLN A 535 6.64 11.97 21.77
C GLN A 535 7.81 11.04 22.10
N PRO A 536 8.72 11.38 23.03
CA PRO A 536 9.83 10.49 23.37
C PRO A 536 9.24 9.12 23.70
N ALA A 537 9.84 8.05 23.14
CA ALA A 537 9.44 6.68 23.38
C ALA A 537 9.37 6.45 24.89
N GLU A 538 8.20 6.45 25.47
CA GLU A 538 8.01 6.17 26.88
C GLU A 538 7.96 4.67 27.07
N SER A 539 8.84 4.17 27.92
CA SER A 539 8.79 2.77 28.33
C SER A 539 7.47 2.49 29.05
N ALA A 540 6.75 1.48 28.62
CA ALA A 540 5.47 1.09 29.16
C ALA A 540 5.48 -0.37 29.64
N VAL A 541 4.71 -0.65 30.67
CA VAL A 541 4.44 -2.01 31.13
C VAL A 541 3.00 -2.37 30.76
N LEU A 542 2.84 -3.42 29.98
CA LEU A 542 1.52 -4.00 29.67
C LEU A 542 1.24 -5.17 30.58
N GLU A 543 0.11 -5.13 31.27
CA GLU A 543 -0.42 -6.21 32.11
C GLU A 543 -1.70 -6.74 31.47
N PHE A 544 -1.73 -8.07 31.27
CA PHE A 544 -2.87 -8.74 30.68
C PHE A 544 -3.58 -9.60 31.73
N THR A 545 -4.90 -9.51 31.78
CA THR A 545 -5.69 -10.28 32.74
C THR A 545 -6.28 -11.53 32.10
N GLN A 546 -6.69 -12.49 32.94
CA GLN A 546 -7.34 -13.73 32.51
C GLN A 546 -8.66 -13.47 31.77
N ARG A 547 -9.40 -12.46 32.12
CA ARG A 547 -10.66 -12.05 31.47
C ARG A 547 -10.48 -11.25 30.17
N GLY A 548 -9.23 -11.12 29.69
CA GLY A 548 -8.93 -10.46 28.42
C GLY A 548 -8.87 -8.94 28.48
N TYR A 549 -8.57 -8.36 29.64
CA TYR A 549 -8.28 -6.93 29.77
C TYR A 549 -6.78 -6.66 29.60
N VAL A 550 -6.45 -5.48 29.10
CA VAL A 550 -5.09 -4.96 29.02
C VAL A 550 -4.99 -3.67 29.82
N ARG A 551 -3.91 -3.53 30.57
CA ARG A 551 -3.58 -2.37 31.41
C ARG A 551 -2.20 -1.84 30.98
N ARG A 552 -2.05 -0.53 30.83
CA ARG A 552 -0.75 0.11 30.59
C ARG A 552 -0.35 0.90 31.83
N THR A 553 0.87 0.60 32.33
CA THR A 553 1.49 1.31 33.46
C THR A 553 2.85 1.84 33.08
N GLN A 554 3.36 2.85 33.80
CA GLN A 554 4.73 3.30 33.64
C GLN A 554 5.67 2.43 34.49
N PRO A 555 6.91 2.17 34.05
CA PRO A 555 7.89 1.46 34.85
C PRO A 555 8.32 2.36 36.01
N SER A 556 7.57 2.36 37.10
CA SER A 556 7.94 3.11 38.33
C SER A 556 8.77 2.20 39.24
N GLY A 557 9.89 2.70 39.74
CA GLY A 557 10.82 1.98 40.67
C GLY A 557 10.25 1.67 42.07
N ARG A 558 8.96 1.83 42.31
CA ARG A 558 8.24 1.32 43.46
C ARG A 558 7.34 0.17 43.01
N LYS A 559 7.56 -1.02 43.53
CA LYS A 559 6.63 -2.17 43.40
C LYS A 559 5.22 -1.66 43.78
N SER A 560 4.41 -1.45 42.81
CA SER A 560 2.99 -1.26 43.04
C SER A 560 2.50 -2.56 43.70
N LYS A 561 1.81 -2.46 44.82
CA LYS A 561 1.09 -3.57 45.44
C LYS A 561 0.02 -3.99 44.43
N GLY A 562 0.28 -5.05 43.65
CA GLY A 562 -0.10 -5.24 42.29
C GLY A 562 -1.54 -5.69 42.02
N GLU A 563 -2.47 -5.79 42.96
CA GLU A 563 -3.81 -6.34 42.65
C GLU A 563 -4.96 -5.37 43.00
N ASN A 564 -4.66 -4.15 43.44
CA ASN A 564 -5.72 -3.18 43.75
C ASN A 564 -6.45 -2.71 42.50
N GLY A 565 -7.72 -3.12 42.37
CA GLY A 565 -8.63 -2.68 41.32
C GLY A 565 -9.10 -3.73 40.34
N LEU A 566 -8.64 -4.99 40.45
CA LEU A 566 -9.19 -6.12 39.72
C LEU A 566 -10.39 -6.72 40.48
N HIS A 567 -11.29 -7.39 39.79
CA HIS A 567 -12.37 -8.18 40.43
C HIS A 567 -11.75 -9.34 41.19
N ASP A 568 -12.44 -9.83 42.24
CA ASP A 568 -12.02 -10.97 43.08
C ASP A 568 -11.73 -12.25 42.29
N ASN A 569 -12.24 -12.32 41.04
CA ASN A 569 -12.08 -13.46 40.12
C ASN A 569 -11.25 -13.11 38.85
N ASP A 570 -10.50 -12.03 38.78
CA ASP A 570 -9.59 -11.71 37.66
C ASP A 570 -8.17 -11.49 38.18
N PHE A 571 -7.16 -11.86 37.40
CA PHE A 571 -5.76 -11.75 37.78
C PHE A 571 -4.86 -11.57 36.56
N ILE A 572 -3.67 -11.02 36.77
CA ILE A 572 -2.66 -10.81 35.73
C ILE A 572 -2.05 -12.15 35.35
N ILE A 573 -2.16 -12.52 34.06
CA ILE A 573 -1.56 -13.73 33.50
C ILE A 573 -0.26 -13.48 32.75
N GLN A 574 -0.02 -12.24 32.32
CA GLN A 574 1.18 -11.86 31.60
C GLN A 574 1.52 -10.40 31.82
N THR A 575 2.81 -10.11 32.03
CA THR A 575 3.37 -8.76 32.11
C THR A 575 4.45 -8.62 31.03
N VAL A 576 4.43 -7.53 30.25
CA VAL A 576 5.36 -7.29 29.16
C VAL A 576 5.89 -5.86 29.25
N LEU A 577 7.20 -5.70 29.30
CA LEU A 577 7.88 -4.41 29.21
C LEU A 577 8.04 -4.09 27.71
N THR A 578 7.67 -2.88 27.32
CA THR A 578 7.69 -2.44 25.91
C THR A 578 7.78 -0.92 25.85
N ASP A 579 7.82 -0.38 24.63
CA ASP A 579 7.77 1.05 24.36
C ASP A 579 6.45 1.42 23.69
N THR A 580 6.01 2.66 23.87
CA THR A 580 4.73 3.15 23.33
C THR A 580 4.66 3.17 21.80
N GLU A 581 5.79 3.10 21.11
CA GLU A 581 5.87 3.10 19.65
C GLU A 581 5.67 1.70 19.02
N LYS A 582 5.79 0.63 19.80
CA LYS A 582 5.66 -0.73 19.32
C LYS A 582 4.21 -1.14 19.12
N ASP A 583 3.98 -2.07 18.22
CA ASP A 583 2.67 -2.67 17.98
C ASP A 583 2.52 -4.00 18.72
N LEU A 584 1.47 -4.08 19.53
CA LEU A 584 1.00 -5.34 20.12
C LEU A 584 0.20 -6.11 19.07
N LEU A 585 0.61 -7.31 18.74
CA LEU A 585 -0.10 -8.18 17.79
C LEU A 585 -1.09 -9.08 18.52
N ILE A 586 -2.34 -9.06 18.08
CA ILE A 586 -3.44 -9.83 18.65
C ILE A 586 -3.92 -10.83 17.61
N LEU A 587 -3.84 -12.12 17.93
CA LEU A 587 -4.34 -13.22 17.12
C LEU A 587 -5.70 -13.70 17.64
N THR A 588 -6.62 -13.91 16.70
CA THR A 588 -7.98 -14.35 17.01
C THR A 588 -8.26 -15.76 16.54
N GLY A 589 -9.30 -16.38 17.12
CA GLY A 589 -9.76 -17.74 16.79
C GLY A 589 -10.12 -17.91 15.31
N GLY A 590 -10.53 -16.81 14.64
CA GLY A 590 -10.79 -16.78 13.20
C GLY A 590 -9.54 -16.84 12.32
N GLY A 591 -8.32 -16.99 12.89
CA GLY A 591 -7.07 -17.10 12.14
C GLY A 591 -6.58 -15.79 11.56
N LYS A 592 -6.97 -14.65 12.15
CA LYS A 592 -6.55 -13.29 11.78
C LYS A 592 -5.63 -12.67 12.83
N VAL A 593 -4.76 -11.77 12.38
CA VAL A 593 -3.87 -10.98 13.24
C VAL A 593 -4.20 -9.50 13.09
N TYR A 594 -4.24 -8.78 14.20
CA TYR A 594 -4.54 -7.35 14.30
C TYR A 594 -3.40 -6.63 15.01
N PRO A 595 -2.82 -5.57 14.46
CA PRO A 595 -1.87 -4.71 15.17
C PRO A 595 -2.63 -3.68 16.01
N VAL A 596 -2.21 -3.49 17.25
CA VAL A 596 -2.68 -2.44 18.17
C VAL A 596 -1.48 -1.68 18.68
N ASN A 597 -1.39 -0.39 18.37
CA ASN A 597 -0.29 0.44 18.85
C ASN A 597 -0.35 0.57 20.38
N VAL A 598 0.77 0.31 21.06
CA VAL A 598 0.85 0.35 22.53
C VAL A 598 0.50 1.73 23.07
N GLY A 599 0.83 2.81 22.35
CA GLY A 599 0.48 4.18 22.71
C GLY A 599 -1.03 4.44 22.75
N GLU A 600 -1.83 3.69 22.01
CA GLU A 600 -3.30 3.80 21.96
C GLU A 600 -3.99 3.10 23.14
N ILE A 601 -3.26 2.23 23.87
CA ILE A 601 -3.78 1.60 25.09
C ILE A 601 -3.78 2.65 26.20
N PRO A 602 -4.93 3.07 26.76
CA PRO A 602 -4.95 4.13 27.74
C PRO A 602 -4.25 3.71 29.03
N PRO A 603 -3.48 4.61 29.65
CA PRO A 603 -2.85 4.33 30.92
C PRO A 603 -3.92 4.15 32.03
N ILE A 604 -3.57 3.40 33.06
CA ILE A 604 -4.43 3.21 34.23
C ILE A 604 -4.66 4.55 34.91
N THR A 605 -5.93 4.89 35.12
CA THR A 605 -6.33 6.03 35.94
C THR A 605 -7.25 5.54 37.06
N GLY A 606 -7.32 6.32 38.18
CA GLY A 606 -8.19 5.95 39.31
C GLY A 606 -9.66 5.74 38.94
N ARG A 607 -10.11 6.21 37.75
CA ARG A 607 -11.45 5.99 37.23
C ARG A 607 -11.63 4.70 36.41
N SER A 608 -10.55 4.05 35.99
CA SER A 608 -10.60 2.80 35.23
C SER A 608 -9.46 1.85 35.65
N PRO A 609 -9.53 1.30 36.87
CA PRO A 609 -8.46 0.44 37.41
C PRO A 609 -8.37 -0.93 36.72
N ARG A 610 -9.44 -1.37 36.00
CA ARG A 610 -9.49 -2.67 35.31
C ARG A 610 -8.75 -2.70 33.98
N GLY A 611 -8.47 -1.54 33.38
CA GLY A 611 -7.96 -1.46 32.00
C GLY A 611 -9.07 -1.56 30.97
N LYS A 612 -8.71 -1.86 29.71
CA LYS A 612 -9.66 -2.05 28.58
C LYS A 612 -9.74 -3.50 28.13
N PRO A 613 -10.91 -4.01 27.75
CA PRO A 613 -11.01 -5.31 27.09
C PRO A 613 -10.22 -5.30 25.77
N LEU A 614 -9.37 -6.29 25.53
CA LEU A 614 -8.56 -6.39 24.30
C LEU A 614 -9.40 -6.34 23.02
N ILE A 615 -10.57 -6.97 23.03
CA ILE A 615 -11.47 -7.01 21.88
C ILE A 615 -11.94 -5.60 21.45
N THR A 616 -12.07 -4.65 22.39
CA THR A 616 -12.49 -3.28 22.08
C THR A 616 -11.40 -2.43 21.41
N LEU A 617 -10.17 -2.94 21.36
CA LEU A 617 -9.05 -2.31 20.65
C LEU A 617 -8.94 -2.79 19.21
N LEU A 618 -9.66 -3.84 18.82
CA LEU A 618 -9.68 -4.38 17.48
C LEU A 618 -10.66 -3.60 16.58
N SER A 619 -10.60 -3.86 15.27
CA SER A 619 -11.53 -3.28 14.31
C SER A 619 -12.99 -3.60 14.61
N SER A 620 -13.91 -2.75 14.18
CA SER A 620 -15.36 -2.93 14.34
C SER A 620 -15.85 -4.28 13.79
N THR A 621 -15.26 -4.73 12.68
CA THR A 621 -15.55 -6.04 12.08
C THR A 621 -15.17 -7.21 12.98
N ALA A 622 -14.04 -7.14 13.70
CA ALA A 622 -13.63 -8.17 14.66
C ALA A 622 -14.51 -8.17 15.90
N GLN A 623 -14.93 -7.00 16.37
CA GLN A 623 -15.86 -6.85 17.50
C GLN A 623 -17.24 -7.40 17.15
N ALA A 624 -17.78 -7.08 15.98
CA ALA A 624 -19.07 -7.56 15.50
C ALA A 624 -19.10 -9.09 15.31
N ALA A 625 -17.97 -9.68 14.88
CA ALA A 625 -17.84 -11.12 14.74
C ALA A 625 -17.62 -11.86 16.07
N GLN A 626 -17.55 -11.15 17.19
CA GLN A 626 -17.25 -11.70 18.54
C GLN A 626 -16.02 -12.63 18.53
N GLU A 627 -14.96 -12.26 17.79
CA GLU A 627 -13.76 -13.08 17.66
C GLU A 627 -13.08 -13.26 19.03
N VAL A 628 -12.71 -14.48 19.36
CA VAL A 628 -12.00 -14.80 20.62
C VAL A 628 -10.52 -14.52 20.45
N VAL A 629 -9.90 -13.81 21.39
CA VAL A 629 -8.45 -13.58 21.40
C VAL A 629 -7.74 -14.86 21.85
N VAL A 630 -6.90 -15.42 20.99
CA VAL A 630 -6.13 -16.65 21.25
C VAL A 630 -4.72 -16.33 21.76
N SER A 631 -4.07 -15.33 21.16
CA SER A 631 -2.70 -14.97 21.51
C SER A 631 -2.43 -13.49 21.36
N ARG A 632 -1.46 -13.00 22.10
CA ARG A 632 -0.97 -11.63 22.07
C ARG A 632 0.53 -11.60 22.30
N PHE A 633 1.26 -10.87 21.48
CA PHE A 633 2.71 -10.78 21.58
C PHE A 633 3.24 -9.51 20.87
N LEU A 634 4.46 -9.14 21.21
CA LEU A 634 5.27 -8.19 20.46
C LEU A 634 6.18 -8.95 19.51
N LEU A 635 6.46 -8.40 18.35
CA LEU A 635 7.45 -9.00 17.45
C LEU A 635 8.83 -8.93 18.11
N PRO A 636 9.56 -10.07 18.16
CA PRO A 636 10.94 -10.08 18.62
C PRO A 636 11.85 -9.35 17.62
N GLU A 637 12.98 -8.84 18.09
CA GLU A 637 13.94 -8.12 17.24
C GLU A 637 14.58 -9.01 16.16
N ASN A 638 14.71 -10.30 16.43
CA ASN A 638 15.30 -11.28 15.51
C ASN A 638 14.21 -12.06 14.75
N LEU A 639 13.66 -11.49 13.69
CA LEU A 639 12.58 -12.08 12.90
C LEU A 639 13.04 -13.29 12.08
N GLU A 640 14.29 -13.30 11.61
CA GLU A 640 14.83 -14.35 10.71
C GLU A 640 15.07 -15.69 11.40
N THR A 641 15.39 -15.68 12.68
CA THR A 641 15.77 -16.89 13.42
C THR A 641 14.60 -17.60 14.10
N ARG A 642 13.46 -16.95 14.23
CA ARG A 642 12.27 -17.46 14.89
C ARG A 642 11.10 -17.59 13.95
N GLN A 643 10.25 -18.57 14.22
CA GLN A 643 9.04 -18.85 13.44
C GLN A 643 7.84 -19.00 14.38
N MET A 644 6.65 -18.84 13.83
CA MET A 644 5.40 -19.01 14.56
C MET A 644 4.72 -20.32 14.15
N ILE A 645 4.34 -21.12 15.15
CA ILE A 645 3.48 -22.29 14.96
C ILE A 645 2.05 -21.89 15.34
N LEU A 646 1.10 -22.25 14.48
CA LEU A 646 -0.34 -22.10 14.67
C LEU A 646 -0.98 -23.48 14.69
N VAL A 647 -1.79 -23.78 15.71
CA VAL A 647 -2.48 -25.07 15.85
C VAL A 647 -3.97 -24.83 16.05
N THR A 648 -4.79 -25.53 15.25
CA THR A 648 -6.24 -25.45 15.34
C THR A 648 -6.81 -26.49 16.31
N LYS A 649 -8.03 -26.27 16.72
CA LYS A 649 -8.79 -27.15 17.63
C LYS A 649 -8.97 -28.57 17.08
N GLN A 650 -9.10 -28.71 15.76
CA GLN A 650 -9.24 -29.99 15.07
C GLN A 650 -7.89 -30.62 14.69
N GLY A 651 -6.76 -30.09 15.19
CA GLY A 651 -5.44 -30.70 15.05
C GLY A 651 -4.74 -30.41 13.72
N ARG A 652 -5.04 -29.30 13.08
CA ARG A 652 -4.22 -28.79 11.96
C ARG A 652 -3.11 -27.90 12.49
N ILE A 653 -1.98 -27.87 11.79
CA ILE A 653 -0.80 -27.10 12.17
C ILE A 653 -0.20 -26.38 10.99
N LYS A 654 0.33 -25.19 11.24
CA LYS A 654 1.02 -24.38 10.27
C LYS A 654 2.23 -23.73 10.90
N ARG A 655 3.35 -23.66 10.15
CA ARG A 655 4.56 -22.92 10.52
C ARG A 655 4.71 -21.72 9.58
N LEU A 656 4.89 -20.53 10.15
CA LEU A 656 5.02 -19.25 9.45
C LEU A 656 6.34 -18.58 9.80
N SER A 657 6.96 -17.87 8.84
CA SER A 657 7.99 -16.87 9.13
C SER A 657 7.41 -15.70 9.91
N LEU A 658 8.18 -15.12 10.83
CA LEU A 658 7.76 -13.89 11.54
C LEU A 658 7.72 -12.65 10.64
N GLU A 659 8.40 -12.67 9.51
CA GLU A 659 8.28 -11.64 8.48
C GLU A 659 6.85 -11.47 7.97
N GLU A 660 6.06 -12.54 7.99
CA GLU A 660 4.64 -12.50 7.62
C GLU A 660 3.78 -11.64 8.55
N PHE A 661 4.28 -11.28 9.72
CA PHE A 661 3.62 -10.40 10.69
C PHE A 661 4.10 -8.94 10.60
N THR A 662 4.93 -8.60 9.64
CA THR A 662 5.31 -7.22 9.33
C THR A 662 4.27 -6.58 8.40
N ASN A 663 4.19 -5.25 8.38
CA ASN A 663 3.29 -4.49 7.50
C ASN A 663 1.80 -4.85 7.64
N LEU A 664 1.34 -5.05 8.86
CA LEU A 664 -0.05 -5.34 9.16
C LEU A 664 -0.91 -4.07 9.06
N THR A 665 -2.15 -4.24 8.63
CA THR A 665 -3.15 -3.16 8.61
C THR A 665 -4.10 -3.28 9.79
N ARG A 666 -4.69 -2.18 10.25
CA ARG A 666 -5.69 -2.18 11.35
C ARG A 666 -6.95 -3.01 11.06
N ARG A 667 -7.22 -3.33 9.79
CA ARG A 667 -8.33 -4.21 9.38
C ARG A 667 -8.10 -5.68 9.72
N GLY A 668 -6.89 -6.03 10.13
CA GLY A 668 -6.45 -7.41 10.35
C GLY A 668 -6.13 -8.13 9.03
N ILE A 669 -5.21 -9.10 9.13
CA ILE A 669 -4.79 -9.93 8.02
C ILE A 669 -5.02 -11.40 8.38
N THR A 670 -5.60 -12.18 7.46
CA THR A 670 -5.75 -13.62 7.63
C THR A 670 -4.38 -14.30 7.50
N ILE A 671 -3.94 -14.95 8.56
CA ILE A 671 -2.67 -15.68 8.61
C ILE A 671 -2.87 -17.20 8.56
N LEU A 672 -4.07 -17.67 8.80
CA LEU A 672 -4.45 -19.09 8.71
C LEU A 672 -5.86 -19.19 8.10
N LYS A 673 -5.96 -19.89 6.97
CA LYS A 673 -7.27 -20.21 6.40
C LYS A 673 -7.84 -21.42 7.14
N LEU A 674 -8.97 -21.24 7.81
CA LEU A 674 -9.65 -22.28 8.56
C LEU A 674 -10.64 -23.05 7.66
N LYS A 675 -10.96 -24.29 8.05
CA LYS A 675 -12.14 -25.00 7.55
C LYS A 675 -13.37 -24.57 8.33
N ASP A 676 -14.55 -24.83 7.75
CA ASP A 676 -15.81 -24.65 8.45
C ASP A 676 -15.77 -25.47 9.77
N ASP A 677 -16.22 -24.88 10.87
CA ASP A 677 -16.22 -25.45 12.22
C ASP A 677 -14.85 -25.69 12.89
N ASP A 678 -13.75 -25.13 12.37
CA ASP A 678 -12.43 -25.18 13.01
C ASP A 678 -12.02 -23.78 13.51
N GLU A 679 -11.23 -23.72 14.57
CA GLU A 679 -10.74 -22.46 15.14
C GLU A 679 -9.26 -22.57 15.52
N LEU A 680 -8.52 -21.45 15.40
CA LEU A 680 -7.17 -21.34 15.92
C LEU A 680 -7.24 -21.41 17.45
N SER A 681 -6.46 -22.33 18.06
CA SER A 681 -6.51 -22.53 19.52
C SER A 681 -5.17 -22.32 20.20
N PHE A 682 -4.04 -22.58 19.52
CA PHE A 682 -2.70 -22.46 20.11
C PHE A 682 -1.75 -21.78 19.15
N THR A 683 -0.86 -20.97 19.72
CA THR A 683 0.26 -20.34 19.01
C THR A 683 1.54 -20.52 19.81
N GLN A 684 2.67 -20.77 19.15
CA GLN A 684 3.94 -20.98 19.81
C GLN A 684 5.09 -20.45 18.94
N PHE A 685 6.03 -19.76 19.56
CA PHE A 685 7.30 -19.44 18.90
C PHE A 685 8.19 -20.69 18.89
N THR A 686 8.93 -20.86 17.81
CA THR A 686 9.86 -21.97 17.64
C THR A 686 11.09 -21.55 16.85
N THR A 687 12.17 -22.30 17.06
CA THR A 687 13.38 -22.26 16.24
C THR A 687 13.58 -23.62 15.55
N PRO A 688 14.19 -23.64 14.36
CA PRO A 688 14.47 -24.91 13.69
C PRO A 688 15.29 -25.88 14.57
N GLY A 689 14.87 -27.14 14.64
CA GLY A 689 15.54 -28.16 15.45
C GLY A 689 14.96 -28.42 16.84
N GLU A 690 14.02 -27.57 17.30
CA GLU A 690 13.24 -27.83 18.50
C GLU A 690 12.24 -28.98 18.29
N HIS A 691 11.71 -29.53 19.37
CA HIS A 691 10.61 -30.48 19.34
C HIS A 691 9.30 -29.82 19.77
N LEU A 692 8.23 -30.19 19.07
CA LEU A 692 6.87 -29.79 19.42
C LEU A 692 6.15 -30.97 20.09
N ILE A 693 5.42 -30.68 21.17
CA ILE A 693 4.50 -31.64 21.79
C ILE A 693 3.07 -31.07 21.69
N LEU A 694 2.20 -31.91 21.16
CA LEU A 694 0.77 -31.65 21.02
C LEU A 694 0.01 -32.61 21.96
N ALA A 695 -1.08 -32.10 22.56
CA ALA A 695 -1.93 -32.86 23.48
C ALA A 695 -3.38 -32.90 23.02
N SER A 696 -4.00 -34.05 23.01
CA SER A 696 -5.44 -34.25 22.80
C SER A 696 -6.20 -34.35 24.13
N SER A 697 -7.48 -33.96 24.12
CA SER A 697 -8.36 -34.10 25.30
C SER A 697 -8.49 -35.53 25.82
N GLY A 698 -8.21 -36.53 24.97
CA GLY A 698 -8.15 -37.92 25.33
C GLY A 698 -6.84 -38.38 26.02
N GLY A 699 -5.96 -37.45 26.40
CA GLY A 699 -4.73 -37.74 27.16
C GLY A 699 -3.59 -38.34 26.30
N ARG A 700 -3.70 -38.24 24.97
CA ARG A 700 -2.61 -38.64 24.06
C ARG A 700 -1.72 -37.46 23.76
N LEU A 701 -0.42 -37.70 23.76
CA LEU A 701 0.61 -36.72 23.43
C LEU A 701 1.39 -37.16 22.19
N LEU A 702 1.68 -36.22 21.29
CA LEU A 702 2.48 -36.45 20.10
C LEU A 702 3.70 -35.53 20.12
N ARG A 703 4.90 -36.07 20.05
CA ARG A 703 6.17 -35.34 19.97
C ARG A 703 6.80 -35.53 18.62
N PHE A 704 7.16 -34.46 17.91
CA PHE A 704 7.91 -34.51 16.66
C PHE A 704 8.85 -33.30 16.51
N ALA A 705 9.83 -33.42 15.61
CA ALA A 705 10.81 -32.36 15.38
C ALA A 705 10.23 -31.25 14.49
N VAL A 706 10.58 -30.00 14.79
CA VAL A 706 10.27 -28.85 13.97
C VAL A 706 11.36 -28.66 12.92
N ASN A 707 11.15 -29.23 11.74
CA ASN A 707 12.02 -29.11 10.58
C ASN A 707 11.19 -29.05 9.29
N ASP A 708 11.83 -28.83 8.16
CA ASP A 708 11.12 -28.67 6.88
C ASP A 708 10.50 -29.97 6.36
N GLU A 709 11.02 -31.10 6.76
CA GLU A 709 10.50 -32.44 6.41
C GLU A 709 9.15 -32.71 7.11
N GLN A 710 9.05 -32.41 8.39
CA GLN A 710 7.85 -32.65 9.19
C GLN A 710 6.86 -31.47 9.11
N LEU A 711 7.35 -30.23 9.12
CA LEU A 711 6.55 -29.04 9.17
C LEU A 711 7.19 -27.91 8.34
N PRO A 712 7.03 -27.91 7.01
CA PRO A 712 7.57 -26.85 6.15
C PRO A 712 7.00 -25.48 6.49
N VAL A 713 7.76 -24.42 6.22
CA VAL A 713 7.27 -23.03 6.33
C VAL A 713 6.24 -22.77 5.24
N MET A 714 5.13 -22.14 5.57
CA MET A 714 4.01 -21.89 4.66
C MET A 714 3.62 -20.42 4.64
N GLY A 715 3.14 -19.92 3.51
CA GLY A 715 2.59 -18.56 3.37
C GLY A 715 1.20 -18.38 3.99
N ARG A 716 0.74 -17.12 4.13
CA ARG A 716 -0.51 -16.71 4.82
C ARG A 716 -1.76 -17.48 4.37
N ALA A 717 -1.94 -17.71 3.08
CA ALA A 717 -3.16 -18.31 2.51
C ALA A 717 -3.30 -19.83 2.74
N ALA A 718 -2.30 -20.51 3.30
CA ALA A 718 -2.33 -21.95 3.50
C ALA A 718 -3.21 -22.35 4.68
N MET A 719 -3.92 -23.49 4.55
CA MET A 719 -4.78 -24.06 5.59
C MET A 719 -4.00 -24.89 6.62
N GLY A 720 -2.67 -25.04 6.47
CA GLY A 720 -1.86 -25.92 7.32
C GLY A 720 -2.04 -27.40 6.99
N LEU A 721 -1.29 -28.22 7.72
CA LEU A 721 -1.22 -29.67 7.56
C LEU A 721 -1.92 -30.37 8.74
N GLN A 722 -2.29 -31.63 8.57
CA GLN A 722 -2.76 -32.45 9.69
C GLN A 722 -1.59 -32.69 10.65
N ALA A 723 -1.71 -32.24 11.90
CA ALA A 723 -0.67 -32.38 12.90
C ALA A 723 -0.87 -33.62 13.77
N PHE A 724 -2.12 -33.88 14.13
CA PHE A 724 -2.49 -34.91 15.10
C PHE A 724 -3.74 -35.66 14.61
N ARG A 725 -3.74 -36.97 14.66
CA ARG A 725 -4.91 -37.77 14.34
C ARG A 725 -5.81 -37.89 15.57
N LEU A 726 -6.75 -36.99 15.70
CA LEU A 726 -7.74 -37.00 16.77
C LEU A 726 -8.74 -38.13 16.61
N LEU A 727 -9.13 -38.78 17.73
CA LEU A 727 -10.25 -39.71 17.77
C LEU A 727 -11.57 -38.93 17.80
N LYS A 728 -12.68 -39.64 17.57
CA LYS A 728 -14.03 -39.04 17.57
C LYS A 728 -14.27 -38.31 18.90
N ASN A 729 -14.81 -37.11 18.83
CA ASN A 729 -15.12 -36.21 19.95
C ASN A 729 -13.88 -35.74 20.77
N GLN A 730 -12.70 -35.82 20.24
CA GLN A 730 -11.50 -35.23 20.83
C GLN A 730 -11.10 -33.93 20.14
N GLN A 731 -10.46 -33.07 20.92
CA GLN A 731 -9.94 -31.78 20.44
C GLN A 731 -8.51 -31.58 20.97
N MET A 732 -7.78 -30.63 20.38
CA MET A 732 -6.47 -30.20 20.87
C MET A 732 -6.66 -29.41 22.18
N VAL A 733 -5.84 -29.70 23.18
CA VAL A 733 -5.88 -29.06 24.51
C VAL A 733 -4.51 -28.58 24.98
N GLY A 734 -3.47 -28.70 24.17
CA GLY A 734 -2.13 -28.23 24.50
C GLY A 734 -1.17 -28.27 23.33
N CYS A 735 -0.28 -27.28 23.25
CA CYS A 735 0.80 -27.16 22.29
C CYS A 735 1.98 -26.46 22.97
N VAL A 736 3.12 -27.16 23.09
CA VAL A 736 4.34 -26.57 23.67
C VAL A 736 5.57 -26.98 22.87
N THR A 737 6.54 -26.07 22.75
CA THR A 737 7.89 -26.37 22.25
C THR A 737 8.76 -26.80 23.42
N VAL A 738 9.54 -27.86 23.25
CA VAL A 738 10.34 -28.45 24.33
C VAL A 738 11.79 -28.69 23.91
N GLY A 739 12.68 -28.45 24.85
CA GLY A 739 14.07 -28.91 24.81
C GLY A 739 14.24 -30.33 25.38
N LYS A 740 15.49 -30.72 25.63
CA LYS A 740 15.85 -32.13 25.99
C LYS A 740 15.43 -32.50 27.42
N ASP A 741 15.46 -31.52 28.34
CA ASP A 741 15.29 -31.73 29.79
C ASP A 741 14.00 -31.11 30.34
N ASP A 742 13.10 -30.60 29.48
CA ASP A 742 11.90 -29.93 29.89
C ASP A 742 10.86 -30.94 30.46
N GLN A 743 10.05 -30.44 31.38
CA GLN A 743 8.94 -31.17 31.98
C GLN A 743 7.60 -30.62 31.55
N LEU A 744 6.63 -31.47 31.40
CA LEU A 744 5.25 -31.14 31.07
C LEU A 744 4.38 -31.25 32.32
N LEU A 745 3.49 -30.28 32.52
CA LEU A 745 2.39 -30.39 33.47
C LEU A 745 1.13 -30.76 32.74
N LEU A 746 0.49 -31.82 33.12
CA LEU A 746 -0.78 -32.33 32.61
C LEU A 746 -1.84 -32.19 33.70
N VAL A 747 -2.99 -31.56 33.37
CA VAL A 747 -4.11 -31.36 34.29
C VAL A 747 -5.40 -31.88 33.68
N THR A 748 -6.14 -32.69 34.43
CA THR A 748 -7.43 -33.23 33.97
C THR A 748 -8.61 -32.32 34.37
N GLN A 749 -9.77 -32.54 33.75
CA GLN A 749 -11.00 -31.80 34.04
C GLN A 749 -11.54 -32.06 35.46
N GLU A 750 -11.25 -33.25 36.01
CA GLU A 750 -11.64 -33.65 37.36
C GLU A 750 -10.64 -33.30 38.46
N GLY A 751 -9.61 -32.45 38.12
CA GLY A 751 -8.69 -31.89 39.12
C GLY A 751 -7.50 -32.77 39.46
N TYR A 752 -7.16 -33.77 38.63
CA TYR A 752 -5.91 -34.56 38.77
C TYR A 752 -4.81 -33.91 37.93
N ALA A 753 -3.61 -33.93 38.47
CA ALA A 753 -2.45 -33.43 37.73
C ALA A 753 -1.19 -34.25 37.96
N LYS A 754 -0.28 -34.16 37.03
CA LYS A 754 1.07 -34.71 37.16
C LYS A 754 2.07 -33.90 36.32
N ARG A 755 3.32 -33.93 36.76
CA ARG A 755 4.45 -33.53 35.90
C ARG A 755 5.07 -34.80 35.29
N MET A 756 5.60 -34.66 34.06
CA MET A 756 6.38 -35.72 33.43
C MET A 756 7.50 -35.14 32.57
N PRO A 757 8.71 -35.76 32.52
CA PRO A 757 9.77 -35.37 31.61
C PRO A 757 9.34 -35.53 30.16
N ALA A 758 9.60 -34.52 29.31
CA ALA A 758 9.31 -34.58 27.87
C ALA A 758 10.10 -35.70 27.15
N SER A 759 11.25 -36.09 27.71
CA SER A 759 12.08 -37.18 27.21
C SER A 759 11.42 -38.59 27.27
N GLN A 760 10.39 -38.76 28.12
CA GLN A 760 9.63 -40.04 28.17
C GLN A 760 8.71 -40.24 26.95
N LEU A 761 8.46 -39.18 26.17
CA LEU A 761 7.71 -39.28 24.92
C LEU A 761 8.67 -39.60 23.77
N ARG A 762 8.45 -40.70 23.10
CA ARG A 762 9.20 -41.04 21.89
C ARG A 762 8.84 -40.03 20.78
N ALA A 763 9.84 -39.58 20.03
CA ALA A 763 9.61 -38.82 18.82
C ALA A 763 8.87 -39.67 17.78
N ALA A 764 7.86 -39.13 17.15
CA ALA A 764 7.02 -39.77 16.15
C ALA A 764 6.87 -38.82 14.92
N ASN A 765 6.12 -39.22 13.93
CA ASN A 765 5.87 -38.41 12.77
C ASN A 765 4.62 -37.50 12.97
N ARG A 766 4.63 -36.35 12.34
CA ARG A 766 3.44 -35.49 12.25
C ARG A 766 2.28 -36.28 11.62
N GLY A 767 1.08 -36.13 12.19
CA GLY A 767 -0.14 -36.81 11.74
C GLY A 767 -0.39 -38.17 12.41
N ASP A 768 0.52 -38.63 13.31
CA ASP A 768 0.32 -39.85 14.10
C ASP A 768 -0.75 -39.68 15.17
N LEU A 769 -1.21 -40.82 15.72
CA LEU A 769 -2.23 -40.87 16.80
C LEU A 769 -1.67 -40.43 18.16
N GLY A 770 -0.36 -40.31 18.31
CA GLY A 770 0.30 -39.99 19.58
C GLY A 770 0.27 -41.16 20.60
N THR A 771 1.00 -40.98 21.70
CA THR A 771 1.18 -41.96 22.79
C THR A 771 0.23 -41.60 23.94
N GLN A 772 -0.44 -42.60 24.53
CA GLN A 772 -1.21 -42.39 25.75
C GLN A 772 -0.26 -41.98 26.87
N ALA A 773 -0.48 -40.83 27.46
CA ALA A 773 0.43 -40.30 28.49
C ALA A 773 -0.21 -40.23 29.87
N LEU A 774 -1.52 -40.42 29.98
CA LEU A 774 -2.25 -40.29 31.23
C LEU A 774 -3.37 -41.35 31.32
N LYS A 775 -3.55 -41.96 32.49
CA LYS A 775 -4.74 -42.71 32.84
C LYS A 775 -5.72 -41.79 33.57
N PHE A 776 -6.98 -41.78 33.16
CA PHE A 776 -7.98 -40.96 33.75
C PHE A 776 -8.59 -41.58 35.03
N ALA A 777 -9.05 -40.73 35.92
CA ALA A 777 -9.68 -41.16 37.16
C ALA A 777 -11.05 -41.83 36.95
N SER A 778 -11.80 -41.32 35.96
CA SER A 778 -13.12 -41.79 35.54
C SER A 778 -13.18 -41.89 34.02
N LYS A 779 -14.27 -42.54 33.51
CA LYS A 779 -14.53 -42.62 32.07
C LYS A 779 -15.00 -41.28 31.49
N THR A 780 -15.43 -40.34 32.33
CA THR A 780 -15.92 -39.03 31.97
C THR A 780 -14.87 -37.93 32.08
N ASP A 781 -13.67 -38.28 32.61
CA ASP A 781 -12.60 -37.36 32.77
C ASP A 781 -11.82 -37.19 31.45
N ASN A 782 -11.32 -36.00 31.18
CA ASN A 782 -10.55 -35.64 30.02
C ASN A 782 -9.37 -34.75 30.42
N LEU A 783 -8.37 -34.66 29.57
CA LEU A 783 -7.30 -33.71 29.76
C LEU A 783 -7.85 -32.30 29.54
N ALA A 784 -7.71 -31.41 30.54
CA ALA A 784 -8.13 -30.00 30.48
C ALA A 784 -7.07 -29.13 29.82
N GLY A 785 -5.78 -29.44 30.05
CA GLY A 785 -4.69 -28.67 29.45
C GLY A 785 -3.32 -29.29 29.70
N MET A 786 -2.35 -28.84 28.89
CA MET A 786 -0.95 -29.12 29.01
C MET A 786 -0.14 -27.85 28.90
N VAL A 787 0.73 -27.61 29.86
CA VAL A 787 1.66 -26.49 29.87
C VAL A 787 3.08 -26.95 30.21
N MET A 788 4.09 -26.11 29.96
CA MET A 788 5.44 -26.38 30.37
C MET A 788 5.60 -26.15 31.87
N ALA A 789 6.18 -27.14 32.60
CA ALA A 789 6.51 -27.00 34.01
C ALA A 789 7.82 -26.24 34.14
N MET A 790 7.76 -24.90 34.33
CA MET A 790 8.94 -24.09 34.57
C MET A 790 9.33 -24.12 36.05
N PRO A 791 10.59 -24.38 36.41
CA PRO A 791 11.05 -24.27 37.78
C PRO A 791 11.05 -22.79 38.25
N SER A 792 10.86 -22.60 39.57
CA SER A 792 10.99 -21.25 40.16
C SER A 792 12.43 -20.71 40.03
N LEU A 793 12.60 -19.40 40.01
CA LEU A 793 13.90 -18.73 39.92
C LEU A 793 14.92 -19.13 41.03
N ARG A 794 14.45 -19.72 42.15
CA ARG A 794 15.31 -20.20 43.21
C ARG A 794 16.12 -21.46 42.82
N ASP A 795 15.59 -22.25 41.87
CA ASP A 795 16.27 -23.43 41.33
C ASP A 795 17.11 -23.12 40.09
N ALA A 796 16.85 -22.03 39.40
CA ALA A 796 17.58 -21.61 38.20
C ALA A 796 19.03 -21.17 38.49
N THR A 797 19.37 -20.82 39.75
CA THR A 797 20.74 -20.44 40.15
C THR A 797 21.71 -21.63 40.24
N ARG A 798 21.23 -22.87 40.09
CA ARG A 798 22.08 -24.08 40.09
C ARG A 798 22.47 -24.61 38.70
N SER A 799 21.90 -24.05 37.61
CA SER A 799 22.34 -24.37 36.26
C SER A 799 22.75 -23.09 35.53
N LEU A 800 23.98 -22.69 35.79
CA LEU A 800 24.66 -21.60 35.09
C LEU A 800 24.93 -21.99 33.64
N LEU A 801 24.01 -21.58 32.72
CA LEU A 801 24.37 -21.21 31.36
C LEU A 801 23.20 -20.34 30.85
N PRO A 802 23.44 -19.12 30.31
CA PRO A 802 22.39 -18.29 29.74
C PRO A 802 21.93 -18.98 28.48
N ARG A 803 20.68 -19.45 28.46
CA ARG A 803 20.02 -19.80 27.20
C ARG A 803 19.83 -18.50 26.40
N SER A 804 20.72 -18.29 25.47
CA SER A 804 20.66 -17.18 24.52
C SER A 804 19.30 -17.21 23.81
N GLY A 805 18.44 -16.21 24.07
CA GLY A 805 17.25 -16.02 23.24
C GLY A 805 15.94 -15.65 23.92
N THR A 806 15.90 -15.37 25.23
CA THR A 806 14.71 -14.81 25.90
C THR A 806 15.02 -13.44 26.49
N ALA A 807 15.27 -12.47 25.62
CA ALA A 807 15.19 -11.07 26.01
C ALA A 807 13.71 -10.71 26.18
N GLY A 808 13.30 -10.44 27.45
CA GLY A 808 11.99 -9.85 27.71
C GLY A 808 11.10 -10.55 28.75
N TYR A 809 11.53 -11.65 29.38
CA TYR A 809 10.73 -12.28 30.45
C TYR A 809 11.50 -12.23 31.80
N ALA A 810 11.29 -11.16 32.53
CA ALA A 810 11.67 -11.08 33.92
C ALA A 810 10.56 -11.74 34.75
N ASN A 811 10.91 -12.75 35.58
CA ASN A 811 10.13 -13.38 36.64
C ASN A 811 9.04 -14.38 36.19
N ALA A 812 9.44 -15.63 35.86
CA ALA A 812 8.52 -16.76 35.93
C ALA A 812 8.25 -17.12 37.40
N SER A 813 7.01 -17.03 37.89
CA SER A 813 6.63 -17.34 39.28
C SER A 813 6.59 -18.82 39.59
N GLY A 814 6.70 -19.70 38.59
CA GLY A 814 6.55 -21.16 38.75
C GLY A 814 5.13 -21.56 39.16
N GLU A 815 4.13 -20.74 38.90
CA GLU A 815 2.71 -21.00 39.21
C GLU A 815 1.89 -21.24 37.94
N VAL A 816 0.84 -22.08 38.08
CA VAL A 816 -0.21 -22.22 37.07
C VAL A 816 -1.56 -21.80 37.64
N ALA A 817 -2.36 -21.18 36.81
CA ALA A 817 -3.74 -20.85 37.13
C ALA A 817 -4.69 -21.89 36.50
N LEU A 818 -5.56 -22.45 37.30
CA LEU A 818 -6.60 -23.37 36.90
C LEU A 818 -7.95 -22.62 36.95
N VAL A 819 -8.65 -22.60 35.83
CA VAL A 819 -9.98 -21.94 35.73
C VAL A 819 -11.04 -23.00 35.57
N THR A 820 -12.10 -22.91 36.38
CA THR A 820 -13.22 -23.85 36.32
C THR A 820 -14.42 -23.28 35.55
N ASN A 821 -15.34 -24.14 35.13
CA ASN A 821 -16.59 -23.79 34.45
C ASN A 821 -17.54 -22.94 35.33
N LYS A 822 -17.23 -22.81 36.63
CA LYS A 822 -17.93 -21.93 37.58
C LYS A 822 -17.15 -20.63 37.85
N GLU A 823 -16.23 -20.27 36.95
CA GLU A 823 -15.39 -19.07 37.03
C GLU A 823 -14.47 -19.01 38.26
N ARG A 824 -14.30 -20.12 38.99
CA ARG A 824 -13.37 -20.20 40.11
C ARG A 824 -11.94 -20.31 39.55
N VAL A 825 -11.04 -19.48 40.07
CA VAL A 825 -9.63 -19.48 39.72
C VAL A 825 -8.81 -19.95 40.92
N VAL A 826 -7.91 -20.91 40.66
CA VAL A 826 -7.01 -21.43 41.69
C VAL A 826 -5.58 -21.39 41.16
N ARG A 827 -4.66 -20.75 41.89
CA ARG A 827 -3.23 -20.77 41.58
C ARG A 827 -2.55 -21.89 42.36
N ILE A 828 -1.71 -22.65 41.66
CA ILE A 828 -0.99 -23.78 42.22
C ILE A 828 0.47 -23.63 41.84
N PRO A 829 1.40 -23.69 42.82
CA PRO A 829 2.81 -23.79 42.54
C PRO A 829 3.09 -25.09 41.77
N VAL A 830 3.80 -25.01 40.65
CA VAL A 830 4.12 -26.18 39.79
C VAL A 830 4.90 -27.24 40.57
N GLU A 831 5.71 -26.82 41.53
CA GLU A 831 6.54 -27.69 42.37
C GLU A 831 5.72 -28.63 43.23
N THR A 832 4.51 -28.27 43.61
CA THR A 832 3.61 -29.11 44.45
C THR A 832 3.03 -30.29 43.69
N VAL A 833 3.09 -30.30 42.36
CA VAL A 833 2.60 -31.40 41.54
C VAL A 833 3.66 -32.45 41.36
N PRO A 834 3.36 -33.74 41.66
CA PRO A 834 4.37 -34.81 41.62
C PRO A 834 4.87 -35.11 40.22
N ILE A 835 6.15 -35.54 40.08
CA ILE A 835 6.72 -36.06 38.86
C ILE A 835 6.39 -37.56 38.76
N LEU A 836 5.59 -37.92 37.76
CA LEU A 836 5.12 -39.28 37.56
C LEU A 836 5.45 -39.75 36.12
N GLY A 837 5.51 -41.05 35.92
CA GLY A 837 5.73 -41.67 34.61
C GLY A 837 4.52 -41.51 33.66
N LYS A 838 4.73 -41.90 32.38
CA LYS A 838 3.63 -42.08 31.44
C LYS A 838 2.71 -43.20 31.94
N ASP A 839 1.46 -43.27 31.45
CA ASP A 839 0.48 -44.29 31.76
C ASP A 839 0.09 -44.39 33.25
N VAL A 840 0.38 -43.40 34.06
CA VAL A 840 0.00 -43.28 35.47
C VAL A 840 -1.08 -42.21 35.62
N LYS A 841 -2.01 -42.44 36.52
CA LYS A 841 -3.00 -41.43 36.96
C LYS A 841 -2.28 -40.32 37.73
N GLY A 842 -2.68 -39.04 37.50
CA GLY A 842 -2.18 -37.92 38.29
C GLY A 842 -2.69 -37.97 39.75
N GLU A 843 -2.15 -37.07 40.57
CA GLU A 843 -2.68 -36.84 41.93
C GLU A 843 -3.75 -35.76 41.95
N SER A 844 -4.70 -35.84 42.87
CA SER A 844 -5.74 -34.81 43.06
C SER A 844 -5.12 -33.55 43.64
N ILE A 845 -5.09 -32.49 42.85
CA ILE A 845 -4.48 -31.18 43.21
C ILE A 845 -5.55 -30.13 43.59
N LEU A 846 -6.81 -30.39 43.25
CA LEU A 846 -7.94 -29.49 43.51
C LEU A 846 -9.20 -30.29 43.80
N GLN A 847 -9.84 -30.00 44.95
CA GLN A 847 -11.18 -30.48 45.24
C GLN A 847 -12.19 -29.62 44.50
N LEU A 848 -12.90 -30.27 43.60
CA LEU A 848 -13.97 -29.63 42.81
C LEU A 848 -15.34 -29.88 43.45
N ASN A 849 -16.22 -28.88 43.34
CA ASN A 849 -17.60 -29.02 43.75
C ASN A 849 -18.36 -29.94 42.77
N ARG A 850 -19.63 -30.28 43.12
CA ARG A 850 -20.49 -31.07 42.24
C ARG A 850 -20.68 -30.29 40.89
N ASP A 851 -20.46 -30.95 39.74
CA ASP A 851 -20.54 -30.43 38.39
C ASP A 851 -19.52 -29.33 38.05
N GLU A 852 -18.49 -29.14 38.89
CA GLU A 852 -17.39 -28.25 38.63
C GLU A 852 -16.30 -28.99 37.84
N LYS A 853 -15.77 -28.39 36.77
CA LYS A 853 -14.71 -28.95 35.94
C LYS A 853 -13.67 -27.89 35.61
N ILE A 854 -12.41 -28.26 35.54
CA ILE A 854 -11.33 -27.40 35.02
C ILE A 854 -11.50 -27.29 33.51
N ILE A 855 -11.58 -26.05 32.98
CA ILE A 855 -11.74 -25.78 31.56
C ILE A 855 -10.48 -25.17 30.93
N THR A 856 -9.62 -24.51 31.74
CA THR A 856 -8.42 -23.83 31.24
C THR A 856 -7.27 -24.01 32.22
N VAL A 857 -6.09 -24.27 31.68
CA VAL A 857 -4.82 -24.29 32.40
C VAL A 857 -3.91 -23.23 31.77
N ALA A 858 -3.53 -22.23 32.53
CA ALA A 858 -2.73 -21.11 32.04
C ALA A 858 -1.45 -20.97 32.87
N GLU A 859 -0.32 -20.74 32.21
CA GLU A 859 0.93 -20.32 32.88
C GLU A 859 0.77 -18.89 33.39
N VAL A 860 1.17 -18.65 34.64
CA VAL A 860 1.24 -17.30 35.22
C VAL A 860 2.66 -16.77 34.95
N ARG A 861 2.76 -15.80 34.05
CA ARG A 861 4.02 -15.15 33.66
C ARG A 861 4.05 -13.75 34.28
N SER A 862 4.64 -13.64 35.46
CA SER A 862 4.80 -12.36 36.18
C SER A 862 6.13 -11.69 35.88
#